data_1e67a18fd08f0e71a651b65e6bbd0cb5
#
_entry.id   1e67a18fd08f0e71a651b65e6bbd0cb5
#
_cell.length_a   1.000
_cell.length_b   1.000
_cell.length_c   1.000
_cell.angle_alpha   90.00
_cell.angle_beta   90.00
_cell.angle_gamma   90.00
#
_symmetry.space_group_name_H-M   'P 1'
#
loop_
_entity.id
_entity.type
_entity.pdbx_description
1 polymer ?
#
loop_
_entity_poly.entity_id
_entity_poly.type
_entity_poly.pdbx_seq_one_letter_code
_entity_poly.pdbx_strand_id
1 'polypeptide(L)'
;GAGVGPEVLVAVALERSPELVVALLAILEAGGAYLPIDLQYPGARTGTILTDAAPLLILSDTVTENLLPDNDIPRMLLDTRTDEGGRWEARNPDDNDRTTPLRQDNTAYVMYTSGSTGVPKGVAVSHRSVVSLFAGTAGWAGFDAGDVWGWCHSVAFDFSVWELWGALVHGARVVVVPWEVMRSPVGLWEVVVRERMTVLGQTPSAFYEFAEVEREDPAVGADSVLRMVVFGGEVLDPAGLQGWSRGERVNPLILVNGYGPTETTVFAATFVLPESGERADRASVPIGAPVGNTRVFVLGAGLVPVPVGAVGELYIAGAQLAQRYVGRPELTAERFVACPFGEPGARMYRSGDLVRWTAGGVLEFCGRADEQVKIRGFRVEPAEIEAVLLKHPAVTQAVVVARDTVTGTGLVGYVVSDAADAADAADTAGTDTGVEVRRFVAGILPEYMVPAAVVVLDRLPLTVNGKLDRRALPAPEFTGGVFRAPRSPVEETLTSLYAEVLGVPRVGIDDSFFDLGGHSLSATQLVSRIRSVSGVEVPIRVIFESPTVAELAPRLGEEVEPDALDPFAAILPIRSEGFGPPLWCVHPGGGLSWCYMGLRAHLPGRPIYGLQARGFDGVTPLPTSIETMAADYLEQILTVQDDGPILLLGWSFGGLVAHAIATALERRGLEVAFLAMMDSVPGAGDLLIGRAAPSDDDIRQSIRAWAQSRYGEIVDSPDYAPVWDAARAIYRNDLRLAADHVPQIYHGDVVFLRPTVTDDGSMSSESSAETWHAYVTGDIVTHDVHSTHADMDQPRPLAEIARIIDHALAEPGRRTRQPEG
;
A
#
# COMPACT_ATOMS: atom_id res chain seq x y z
N GLY A 1 30.53 16.37 -27.62
CA GLY A 1 31.05 15.53 -28.71
C GLY A 1 29.97 14.78 -29.47
N ALA A 2 28.82 14.45 -28.84
CA ALA A 2 27.76 13.69 -29.50
C ALA A 2 26.74 14.53 -30.31
N GLY A 3 26.95 15.84 -30.46
CA GLY A 3 26.04 16.72 -31.19
C GLY A 3 24.87 17.25 -30.41
N VAL A 4 24.86 17.05 -29.07
CA VAL A 4 23.85 17.60 -28.18
C VAL A 4 24.01 19.12 -28.11
N GLY A 5 22.90 19.83 -28.19
CA GLY A 5 22.84 21.30 -28.12
C GLY A 5 21.40 21.79 -28.09
N PRO A 6 21.16 23.12 -28.16
CA PRO A 6 19.81 23.69 -28.06
C PRO A 6 18.81 23.05 -29.03
N GLU A 7 17.62 22.73 -28.50
CA GLU A 7 16.50 22.06 -29.18
C GLU A 7 16.75 20.58 -29.56
N VAL A 8 17.88 19.99 -29.10
CA VAL A 8 18.17 18.56 -29.30
C VAL A 8 17.67 17.78 -28.08
N LEU A 9 16.83 16.74 -28.31
CA LEU A 9 16.33 15.86 -27.27
C LEU A 9 17.31 14.72 -26.99
N VAL A 10 17.53 14.43 -25.72
CA VAL A 10 18.26 13.27 -25.22
C VAL A 10 17.35 12.50 -24.29
N ALA A 11 17.04 11.25 -24.63
CA ALA A 11 16.28 10.39 -23.75
C ALA A 11 17.14 9.91 -22.58
N VAL A 12 16.55 9.81 -21.40
CA VAL A 12 17.22 9.34 -20.17
C VAL A 12 16.41 8.19 -19.59
N ALA A 13 17.01 7.00 -19.57
CA ALA A 13 16.43 5.77 -19.07
C ALA A 13 17.34 5.19 -17.99
N LEU A 14 17.31 5.79 -16.81
CA LEU A 14 18.11 5.43 -15.63
C LEU A 14 17.19 5.30 -14.41
N GLU A 15 17.53 4.42 -13.50
CA GLU A 15 16.87 4.39 -12.19
C GLU A 15 17.15 5.67 -11.41
N ARG A 16 16.26 5.99 -10.46
CA ARG A 16 16.46 7.14 -9.58
C ARG A 16 17.75 6.98 -8.78
N SER A 17 18.71 7.83 -9.07
CA SER A 17 20.05 7.78 -8.51
C SER A 17 20.73 9.13 -8.61
N PRO A 18 21.87 9.37 -7.92
CA PRO A 18 22.71 10.54 -8.17
C PRO A 18 23.20 10.63 -9.62
N GLU A 19 23.45 9.48 -10.27
CA GLU A 19 23.90 9.40 -11.67
C GLU A 19 22.83 9.93 -12.62
N LEU A 20 21.54 9.67 -12.34
CA LEU A 20 20.45 10.26 -13.11
C LEU A 20 20.47 11.79 -13.00
N VAL A 21 20.70 12.37 -11.80
CA VAL A 21 20.83 13.82 -11.62
C VAL A 21 22.00 14.38 -12.45
N VAL A 22 23.14 13.71 -12.41
CA VAL A 22 24.33 14.09 -13.20
C VAL A 22 24.01 14.05 -14.69
N ALA A 23 23.30 13.02 -15.17
CA ALA A 23 22.88 12.89 -16.56
C ALA A 23 21.97 14.05 -17.00
N LEU A 24 20.96 14.41 -16.18
CA LEU A 24 20.08 15.55 -16.46
C LEU A 24 20.86 16.86 -16.53
N LEU A 25 21.75 17.12 -15.57
CA LEU A 25 22.61 18.31 -15.56
C LEU A 25 23.53 18.34 -16.80
N ALA A 26 24.15 17.23 -17.14
CA ALA A 26 25.06 17.16 -18.31
C ALA A 26 24.33 17.48 -19.62
N ILE A 27 23.07 17.04 -19.78
CA ILE A 27 22.24 17.38 -20.93
C ILE A 27 21.96 18.88 -20.99
N LEU A 28 21.53 19.47 -19.85
CA LEU A 28 21.21 20.88 -19.78
C LEU A 28 22.44 21.77 -19.96
N GLU A 29 23.58 21.37 -19.40
CA GLU A 29 24.86 22.08 -19.60
C GLU A 29 25.34 22.03 -21.04
N ALA A 30 25.14 20.91 -21.73
CA ALA A 30 25.39 20.80 -23.19
C ALA A 30 24.42 21.66 -24.01
N GLY A 31 23.35 22.19 -23.40
CA GLY A 31 22.30 22.97 -24.03
C GLY A 31 21.14 22.14 -24.56
N GLY A 32 21.16 20.80 -24.41
CA GLY A 32 20.10 19.88 -24.83
C GLY A 32 18.88 19.91 -23.90
N ALA A 33 17.83 19.25 -24.36
CA ALA A 33 16.63 19.01 -23.55
C ALA A 33 16.52 17.54 -23.19
N TYR A 34 16.20 17.24 -21.92
CA TYR A 34 16.02 15.84 -21.53
C TYR A 34 14.60 15.35 -21.78
N LEU A 35 14.51 14.08 -22.20
CA LEU A 35 13.29 13.30 -22.35
C LEU A 35 13.34 12.17 -21.34
N PRO A 36 12.68 12.27 -20.19
CA PRO A 36 12.71 11.20 -19.19
C PRO A 36 11.86 10.02 -19.66
N ILE A 37 12.40 8.82 -19.48
CA ILE A 37 11.72 7.55 -19.74
C ILE A 37 11.49 6.87 -18.40
N ASP A 38 10.22 6.60 -18.07
CA ASP A 38 9.88 5.83 -16.88
C ASP A 38 10.09 4.34 -17.18
N LEU A 39 10.95 3.70 -16.40
CA LEU A 39 11.30 2.28 -16.56
C LEU A 39 10.17 1.33 -16.15
N GLN A 40 9.13 1.85 -15.48
CA GLN A 40 7.92 1.10 -15.15
C GLN A 40 6.93 1.03 -16.33
N TYR A 41 7.17 1.79 -17.41
CA TYR A 41 6.29 1.75 -18.57
C TYR A 41 6.49 0.45 -19.36
N PRO A 42 5.41 -0.16 -19.86
CA PRO A 42 5.53 -1.25 -20.83
C PRO A 42 6.38 -0.84 -22.02
N GLY A 43 7.17 -1.78 -22.57
CA GLY A 43 8.03 -1.53 -23.73
C GLY A 43 7.31 -0.93 -24.93
N ALA A 44 6.03 -1.29 -25.15
CA ALA A 44 5.18 -0.71 -26.19
C ALA A 44 4.95 0.79 -25.98
N ARG A 45 4.74 1.24 -24.75
CA ARG A 45 4.58 2.65 -24.39
C ARG A 45 5.88 3.42 -24.61
N THR A 46 6.98 2.88 -24.10
CA THR A 46 8.33 3.46 -24.27
C THR A 46 8.69 3.57 -25.75
N GLY A 47 8.42 2.53 -26.54
CA GLY A 47 8.63 2.56 -28.01
C GLY A 47 7.83 3.66 -28.71
N THR A 48 6.58 3.86 -28.31
CA THR A 48 5.73 4.94 -28.85
C THR A 48 6.33 6.32 -28.55
N ILE A 49 6.75 6.56 -27.29
CA ILE A 49 7.37 7.82 -26.87
C ILE A 49 8.67 8.09 -27.62
N LEU A 50 9.55 7.10 -27.72
CA LEU A 50 10.84 7.22 -28.42
C LEU A 50 10.65 7.49 -29.91
N THR A 51 9.67 6.84 -30.53
CA THR A 51 9.35 7.05 -31.97
C THR A 51 8.81 8.45 -32.23
N ASP A 52 7.89 8.93 -31.38
CA ASP A 52 7.26 10.25 -31.53
C ASP A 52 8.23 11.40 -31.21
N ALA A 53 9.04 11.26 -30.16
CA ALA A 53 10.00 12.29 -29.73
C ALA A 53 11.28 12.31 -30.62
N ALA A 54 11.66 11.18 -31.21
CA ALA A 54 12.87 11.00 -32.02
C ALA A 54 14.13 11.63 -31.38
N PRO A 55 14.55 11.22 -30.15
CA PRO A 55 15.71 11.79 -29.50
C PRO A 55 17.00 11.44 -30.26
N LEU A 56 18.02 12.29 -30.14
CA LEU A 56 19.32 12.09 -30.76
C LEU A 56 20.03 10.83 -30.23
N LEU A 57 19.92 10.59 -28.94
CA LEU A 57 20.49 9.41 -28.26
C LEU A 57 19.71 9.10 -26.97
N ILE A 58 19.95 7.91 -26.44
CA ILE A 58 19.44 7.45 -25.15
C ILE A 58 20.61 7.30 -24.17
N LEU A 59 20.53 7.92 -23.01
CA LEU A 59 21.42 7.64 -21.88
C LEU A 59 20.80 6.53 -21.02
N SER A 60 21.55 5.48 -20.78
CA SER A 60 21.17 4.32 -19.99
C SER A 60 22.40 3.72 -19.28
N ASP A 61 22.22 2.64 -18.57
CA ASP A 61 23.28 1.78 -18.04
C ASP A 61 23.06 0.33 -18.49
N THR A 62 23.98 -0.57 -18.13
CA THR A 62 23.90 -1.99 -18.53
C THR A 62 22.68 -2.71 -17.96
N VAL A 63 22.09 -2.23 -16.88
CA VAL A 63 20.90 -2.80 -16.25
C VAL A 63 19.65 -2.33 -16.99
N THR A 64 19.50 -1.02 -17.13
CA THR A 64 18.30 -0.40 -17.69
C THR A 64 18.19 -0.54 -19.22
N GLU A 65 19.32 -0.75 -19.91
CA GLU A 65 19.34 -1.03 -21.35
C GLU A 65 18.44 -2.21 -21.73
N ASN A 66 18.43 -3.25 -20.92
CA ASN A 66 17.64 -4.46 -21.16
C ASN A 66 16.13 -4.25 -21.02
N LEU A 67 15.70 -3.16 -20.41
CA LEU A 67 14.29 -2.80 -20.24
C LEU A 67 13.77 -1.97 -21.42
N LEU A 68 14.65 -1.48 -22.27
CA LEU A 68 14.29 -0.64 -23.42
C LEU A 68 13.91 -1.49 -24.63
N PRO A 69 12.87 -1.08 -25.38
CA PRO A 69 12.52 -1.75 -26.62
C PRO A 69 13.63 -1.59 -27.68
N ASP A 70 13.74 -2.56 -28.57
CA ASP A 70 14.65 -2.47 -29.70
C ASP A 70 14.30 -1.27 -30.59
N ASN A 71 15.30 -0.45 -30.92
CA ASN A 71 15.20 0.70 -31.83
C ASN A 71 16.58 1.09 -32.36
N ASP A 72 16.62 1.94 -33.42
CA ASP A 72 17.82 2.39 -34.05
C ASP A 72 18.44 3.65 -33.40
N ILE A 73 17.92 4.13 -32.27
CA ILE A 73 18.44 5.32 -31.59
C ILE A 73 19.75 4.97 -30.91
N PRO A 74 20.84 5.74 -31.14
CA PRO A 74 22.12 5.50 -30.50
C PRO A 74 22.00 5.47 -28.98
N ARG A 75 22.61 4.48 -28.32
CA ARG A 75 22.64 4.33 -26.88
C ARG A 75 24.01 4.69 -26.32
N MET A 76 24.02 5.33 -25.17
CA MET A 76 25.25 5.65 -24.42
C MET A 76 25.11 5.10 -23.00
N LEU A 77 25.86 4.04 -22.71
CA LEU A 77 25.90 3.41 -21.39
C LEU A 77 26.86 4.18 -20.48
N LEU A 78 26.38 4.66 -19.37
CA LEU A 78 27.15 5.51 -18.47
C LEU A 78 28.14 4.72 -17.60
N ASP A 79 27.79 3.48 -17.23
CA ASP A 79 28.58 2.59 -16.37
C ASP A 79 29.70 1.84 -17.10
N THR A 80 29.69 1.80 -18.44
CA THR A 80 30.76 1.11 -19.22
C THR A 80 31.90 2.02 -19.66
N ARG A 81 31.76 3.33 -19.48
CA ARG A 81 32.80 4.29 -19.88
C ARG A 81 33.92 4.32 -18.87
N THR A 82 34.88 3.44 -18.99
CA THR A 82 36.19 3.63 -18.36
C THR A 82 36.89 4.84 -19.00
N ASP A 83 37.50 5.68 -18.16
CA ASP A 83 38.31 6.83 -18.57
C ASP A 83 39.32 6.43 -19.65
N GLU A 84 38.93 6.54 -20.90
CA GLU A 84 39.89 6.52 -21.98
C GLU A 84 40.68 7.82 -21.97
N GLY A 85 41.57 7.98 -20.97
CA GLY A 85 42.72 8.87 -21.01
C GLY A 85 42.55 10.35 -21.41
N GLY A 86 41.33 10.83 -21.52
CA GLY A 86 41.00 12.21 -21.79
C GLY A 86 40.89 13.02 -20.53
N ARG A 87 41.80 13.94 -20.26
CA ARG A 87 41.62 14.99 -19.23
C ARG A 87 40.40 15.84 -19.67
N TRP A 88 39.25 15.53 -19.15
CA TRP A 88 38.11 16.45 -19.24
C TRP A 88 38.46 17.70 -18.42
N GLU A 89 38.34 18.88 -19.03
CA GLU A 89 38.52 20.13 -18.27
C GLU A 89 37.37 20.26 -17.28
N ALA A 90 37.72 20.39 -15.99
CA ALA A 90 36.77 20.58 -14.90
C ALA A 90 36.24 22.03 -14.88
N ARG A 91 35.74 22.53 -16.00
CA ARG A 91 35.13 23.85 -16.11
C ARG A 91 33.69 23.71 -16.64
N ASN A 92 32.83 24.62 -16.27
CA ASN A 92 31.49 24.70 -16.85
C ASN A 92 31.59 25.01 -18.33
N PRO A 93 30.84 24.30 -19.19
CA PRO A 93 30.79 24.62 -20.61
C PRO A 93 30.14 26.00 -20.85
N ASP A 94 30.69 26.74 -21.78
CA ASP A 94 30.14 28.03 -22.21
C ASP A 94 29.57 27.96 -23.63
N ASP A 95 29.09 29.07 -24.17
CA ASP A 95 28.47 29.10 -25.50
C ASP A 95 29.45 28.79 -26.66
N ASN A 96 30.78 28.82 -26.40
CA ASN A 96 31.77 28.41 -27.41
C ASN A 96 31.91 26.89 -27.45
N ASP A 97 31.56 26.20 -26.40
CA ASP A 97 31.59 24.75 -26.33
C ASP A 97 30.33 24.11 -26.90
N ARG A 98 29.23 24.86 -27.01
CA ARG A 98 27.92 24.40 -27.48
C ARG A 98 27.84 24.50 -29.03
N THR A 99 26.92 23.73 -29.58
CA THR A 99 26.63 23.77 -31.04
C THR A 99 26.07 25.13 -31.49
N THR A 100 25.30 25.77 -30.65
CA THR A 100 24.77 27.13 -30.77
C THR A 100 24.59 27.71 -29.38
N PRO A 101 24.58 29.08 -29.23
CA PRO A 101 24.35 29.70 -27.92
C PRO A 101 23.01 29.28 -27.27
N LEU A 102 23.05 28.94 -25.97
CA LEU A 102 21.88 28.61 -25.22
C LEU A 102 21.08 29.84 -24.83
N ARG A 103 19.76 29.79 -25.02
CA ARG A 103 18.84 30.85 -24.68
C ARG A 103 17.83 30.37 -23.62
N GLN A 104 17.36 31.25 -22.77
CA GLN A 104 16.35 30.95 -21.76
C GLN A 104 15.05 30.38 -22.33
N ASP A 105 14.76 30.66 -23.60
CA ASP A 105 13.58 30.15 -24.30
C ASP A 105 13.85 28.79 -25.01
N ASN A 106 15.07 28.24 -24.92
CA ASN A 106 15.28 26.87 -25.41
C ASN A 106 14.58 25.87 -24.51
N THR A 107 14.23 24.73 -25.09
CA THR A 107 13.60 23.63 -24.40
C THR A 107 14.54 23.05 -23.33
N ALA A 108 14.09 22.94 -22.10
CA ALA A 108 14.81 22.29 -21.00
C ALA A 108 14.44 20.81 -20.91
N TYR A 109 13.18 20.50 -21.07
CA TYR A 109 12.69 19.11 -21.06
C TYR A 109 11.44 18.93 -21.91
N VAL A 110 11.17 17.67 -22.25
CA VAL A 110 9.92 17.23 -22.84
C VAL A 110 9.34 16.10 -21.97
N MET A 111 8.13 16.29 -21.43
CA MET A 111 7.42 15.25 -20.69
C MET A 111 6.18 14.80 -21.43
N TYR A 112 5.98 13.49 -21.48
CA TYR A 112 4.83 12.88 -22.13
C TYR A 112 3.66 12.71 -21.19
N THR A 113 2.49 13.20 -21.61
CA THR A 113 1.21 13.04 -20.93
C THR A 113 0.24 12.28 -21.81
N SER A 114 -0.83 11.74 -21.21
CA SER A 114 -1.91 11.10 -21.96
C SER A 114 -2.55 12.07 -22.96
N GLY A 115 -2.97 11.55 -24.10
CA GLY A 115 -3.49 12.35 -25.20
C GLY A 115 -4.97 12.08 -25.49
N SER A 116 -5.77 13.14 -25.62
CA SER A 116 -7.20 13.07 -25.97
C SER A 116 -7.50 12.44 -27.34
N THR A 117 -6.48 12.29 -28.19
CA THR A 117 -6.57 11.62 -29.50
C THR A 117 -6.19 10.15 -29.45
N GLY A 118 -6.01 9.56 -28.27
CA GLY A 118 -5.60 8.17 -28.11
C GLY A 118 -4.09 7.92 -28.24
N VAL A 119 -3.28 8.97 -28.40
CA VAL A 119 -1.82 8.88 -28.50
C VAL A 119 -1.18 9.85 -27.51
N PRO A 120 -0.15 9.45 -26.75
CA PRO A 120 0.55 10.32 -25.84
C PRO A 120 1.12 11.56 -26.54
N LYS A 121 1.22 12.67 -25.78
CA LYS A 121 1.69 13.96 -26.29
C LYS A 121 2.86 14.47 -25.44
N GLY A 122 3.95 14.88 -26.08
CA GLY A 122 5.12 15.46 -25.44
C GLY A 122 4.95 16.97 -25.22
N VAL A 123 5.04 17.43 -24.00
CA VAL A 123 4.98 18.84 -23.61
C VAL A 123 6.39 19.41 -23.52
N ALA A 124 6.73 20.39 -24.38
CA ALA A 124 8.03 21.03 -24.40
C ALA A 124 8.05 22.25 -23.47
N VAL A 125 8.88 22.22 -22.43
CA VAL A 125 9.01 23.26 -21.41
C VAL A 125 10.38 23.91 -21.49
N SER A 126 10.44 25.26 -21.43
CA SER A 126 11.68 26.02 -21.56
C SER A 126 12.41 26.19 -20.23
N HIS A 127 13.73 26.52 -20.27
CA HIS A 127 14.49 26.94 -19.10
C HIS A 127 13.83 28.14 -18.39
N ARG A 128 13.31 29.13 -19.16
CA ARG A 128 12.57 30.28 -18.62
C ARG A 128 11.39 29.84 -17.76
N SER A 129 10.62 28.87 -18.24
CA SER A 129 9.42 28.40 -17.53
C SER A 129 9.77 27.79 -16.18
N VAL A 130 10.83 26.96 -16.12
CA VAL A 130 11.30 26.35 -14.87
C VAL A 130 11.81 27.41 -13.88
N VAL A 131 12.64 28.34 -14.32
CA VAL A 131 13.15 29.43 -13.47
C VAL A 131 11.99 30.31 -12.95
N SER A 132 11.00 30.58 -13.81
CA SER A 132 9.81 31.34 -13.43
C SER A 132 8.96 30.67 -12.37
N LEU A 133 8.89 29.34 -12.36
CA LEU A 133 8.20 28.56 -11.33
C LEU A 133 8.78 28.88 -9.94
N PHE A 134 10.09 28.75 -9.78
CA PHE A 134 10.75 28.97 -8.48
C PHE A 134 10.72 30.45 -8.07
N ALA A 135 10.93 31.35 -9.01
CA ALA A 135 10.76 32.79 -8.74
C ALA A 135 9.33 33.14 -8.33
N GLY A 136 8.32 32.47 -8.93
CA GLY A 136 6.90 32.69 -8.63
C GLY A 136 6.46 32.14 -7.28
N THR A 137 7.13 31.10 -6.76
CA THR A 137 6.82 30.46 -5.49
C THR A 137 7.64 30.99 -4.31
N ALA A 138 8.68 31.76 -4.55
CA ALA A 138 9.58 32.29 -3.52
C ALA A 138 8.86 33.07 -2.41
N GLY A 139 7.73 33.71 -2.71
CA GLY A 139 7.02 34.61 -1.77
C GLY A 139 6.39 33.90 -0.56
N TRP A 140 6.09 32.60 -0.66
CA TRP A 140 5.50 31.80 0.43
C TRP A 140 6.37 30.63 0.86
N ALA A 141 7.31 30.22 0.04
CA ALA A 141 8.06 28.97 0.25
C ALA A 141 9.26 29.15 1.19
N GLY A 142 9.96 30.31 1.11
CA GLY A 142 11.11 30.62 1.95
C GLY A 142 12.21 29.55 1.91
N PHE A 143 12.48 29.01 0.71
CA PHE A 143 13.50 27.98 0.53
C PHE A 143 14.92 28.56 0.65
N ASP A 144 15.82 27.77 1.25
CA ASP A 144 17.23 28.15 1.39
C ASP A 144 18.15 26.92 1.31
N ALA A 145 19.47 27.16 1.40
CA ALA A 145 20.48 26.11 1.33
C ALA A 145 20.47 25.13 2.52
N GLY A 146 19.75 25.44 3.59
CA GLY A 146 19.58 24.55 4.75
C GLY A 146 18.48 23.54 4.56
N ASP A 147 17.68 23.65 3.51
CA ASP A 147 16.61 22.71 3.26
C ASP A 147 17.11 21.34 2.78
N VAL A 148 16.29 20.34 3.07
CA VAL A 148 16.50 18.98 2.62
C VAL A 148 15.21 18.51 1.95
N TRP A 149 15.30 18.27 0.64
CA TRP A 149 14.15 17.92 -0.18
C TRP A 149 14.10 16.43 -0.48
N GLY A 150 12.93 15.81 -0.34
CA GLY A 150 12.69 14.47 -0.84
C GLY A 150 12.39 14.47 -2.33
N TRP A 151 13.18 13.73 -3.13
CA TRP A 151 12.81 13.43 -4.50
C TRP A 151 12.08 12.09 -4.55
N CYS A 152 10.77 12.18 -4.63
CA CYS A 152 9.83 11.07 -4.42
C CYS A 152 9.17 10.59 -5.71
N HIS A 153 8.95 11.48 -6.68
CA HIS A 153 8.19 11.15 -7.90
C HIS A 153 9.08 10.70 -9.06
N SER A 154 8.47 9.97 -9.99
CA SER A 154 9.13 9.58 -11.25
C SER A 154 9.66 10.81 -11.99
N VAL A 155 10.85 10.70 -12.59
CA VAL A 155 11.44 11.76 -13.41
C VAL A 155 10.57 12.09 -14.65
N ALA A 156 9.69 11.18 -15.05
CA ALA A 156 8.72 11.37 -16.14
C ALA A 156 7.43 12.06 -15.70
N PHE A 157 7.29 12.37 -14.42
CA PHE A 157 6.20 13.15 -13.86
C PHE A 157 6.71 14.55 -13.46
N ASP A 158 6.06 15.59 -13.90
CA ASP A 158 6.55 16.97 -13.78
C ASP A 158 6.69 17.47 -12.34
N PHE A 159 6.05 16.81 -11.36
CA PHE A 159 6.30 17.07 -9.95
C PHE A 159 7.77 16.86 -9.56
N SER A 160 8.47 15.93 -10.24
CA SER A 160 9.91 15.72 -10.04
C SER A 160 10.75 16.96 -10.37
N VAL A 161 10.28 17.80 -11.29
CA VAL A 161 10.92 19.09 -11.61
C VAL A 161 10.91 20.02 -10.40
N TRP A 162 9.79 20.06 -9.67
CA TRP A 162 9.69 20.81 -8.43
C TRP A 162 10.65 20.26 -7.37
N GLU A 163 10.66 18.96 -7.15
CA GLU A 163 11.46 18.30 -6.10
C GLU A 163 12.96 18.45 -6.35
N LEU A 164 13.41 18.15 -7.57
CA LEU A 164 14.82 18.12 -7.91
C LEU A 164 15.39 19.53 -8.08
N TRP A 165 14.77 20.32 -8.96
CA TRP A 165 15.31 21.65 -9.27
C TRP A 165 15.04 22.64 -8.13
N GLY A 166 13.97 22.44 -7.33
CA GLY A 166 13.71 23.21 -6.12
C GLY A 166 14.88 23.17 -5.14
N ALA A 167 15.44 22.01 -4.88
CA ALA A 167 16.63 21.89 -4.05
C ALA A 167 17.87 22.52 -4.73
N LEU A 168 18.13 22.14 -5.98
CA LEU A 168 19.40 22.51 -6.65
C LEU A 168 19.51 24.02 -6.90
N VAL A 169 18.44 24.70 -7.33
CA VAL A 169 18.50 26.16 -7.58
C VAL A 169 18.63 26.99 -6.30
N HIS A 170 18.28 26.43 -5.12
CA HIS A 170 18.44 27.08 -3.83
C HIS A 170 19.73 26.65 -3.09
N GLY A 171 20.55 25.77 -3.71
CA GLY A 171 21.77 25.24 -3.08
C GLY A 171 21.48 24.30 -1.91
N ALA A 172 20.28 23.74 -1.86
CA ALA A 172 19.80 22.81 -0.85
C ALA A 172 20.20 21.35 -1.17
N ARG A 173 19.92 20.43 -0.28
CA ARG A 173 20.21 19.01 -0.43
C ARG A 173 18.99 18.27 -0.98
N VAL A 174 19.21 17.39 -1.96
CA VAL A 174 18.23 16.42 -2.45
C VAL A 174 18.49 15.07 -1.83
N VAL A 175 17.46 14.42 -1.33
CA VAL A 175 17.46 13.01 -0.94
C VAL A 175 16.76 12.23 -2.04
N VAL A 176 17.50 11.38 -2.72
CA VAL A 176 16.94 10.47 -3.73
C VAL A 176 16.23 9.34 -2.99
N VAL A 177 14.90 9.32 -3.03
CA VAL A 177 14.11 8.30 -2.34
C VAL A 177 13.92 7.11 -3.27
N PRO A 178 14.40 5.89 -2.92
CA PRO A 178 14.19 4.69 -3.72
C PRO A 178 12.71 4.43 -3.95
N TRP A 179 12.38 3.82 -5.09
CA TRP A 179 11.01 3.57 -5.48
C TRP A 179 10.25 2.64 -4.50
N GLU A 180 10.94 1.64 -3.96
CA GLU A 180 10.42 0.72 -2.95
C GLU A 180 10.06 1.45 -1.65
N VAL A 181 10.90 2.41 -1.24
CA VAL A 181 10.66 3.23 -0.05
C VAL A 181 9.45 4.14 -0.24
N MET A 182 9.29 4.73 -1.44
CA MET A 182 8.13 5.56 -1.74
C MET A 182 6.80 4.82 -1.62
N ARG A 183 6.80 3.51 -1.81
CA ARG A 183 5.63 2.65 -1.68
C ARG A 183 5.45 2.08 -0.27
N SER A 184 6.32 2.42 0.66
CA SER A 184 6.22 2.05 2.07
C SER A 184 6.04 3.32 2.91
N PRO A 185 4.82 3.64 3.36
CA PRO A 185 4.61 4.82 4.21
C PRO A 185 5.50 4.82 5.46
N VAL A 186 5.73 3.65 6.08
CA VAL A 186 6.66 3.48 7.20
C VAL A 186 8.11 3.74 6.76
N GLY A 187 8.55 3.11 5.66
CA GLY A 187 9.90 3.33 5.12
C GLY A 187 10.14 4.77 4.71
N LEU A 188 9.12 5.46 4.20
CA LEU A 188 9.22 6.88 3.88
C LEU A 188 9.41 7.72 5.15
N TRP A 189 8.70 7.43 6.25
CA TRP A 189 8.90 8.10 7.53
C TRP A 189 10.31 7.88 8.07
N GLU A 190 10.84 6.67 8.00
CA GLU A 190 12.21 6.36 8.42
C GLU A 190 13.23 7.23 7.66
N VAL A 191 13.05 7.37 6.33
CA VAL A 191 13.92 8.21 5.51
C VAL A 191 13.72 9.69 5.81
N VAL A 192 12.49 10.17 5.99
CA VAL A 192 12.19 11.56 6.36
C VAL A 192 12.91 11.96 7.65
N VAL A 193 12.84 11.11 8.67
CA VAL A 193 13.49 11.37 9.97
C VAL A 193 15.02 11.21 9.87
N ARG A 194 15.51 10.11 9.33
CA ARG A 194 16.94 9.81 9.21
C ARG A 194 17.70 10.88 8.42
N GLU A 195 17.14 11.27 7.27
CA GLU A 195 17.74 12.26 6.38
C GLU A 195 17.41 13.69 6.79
N ARG A 196 16.59 13.89 7.83
CA ARG A 196 16.15 15.19 8.31
C ARG A 196 15.52 16.03 7.17
N MET A 197 14.58 15.44 6.45
CA MET A 197 13.88 16.13 5.36
C MET A 197 13.08 17.31 5.91
N THR A 198 13.14 18.43 5.20
CA THR A 198 12.39 19.65 5.54
C THR A 198 11.25 19.93 4.57
N VAL A 199 11.36 19.47 3.33
CA VAL A 199 10.37 19.67 2.25
C VAL A 199 10.02 18.33 1.62
N LEU A 200 8.73 18.04 1.55
CA LEU A 200 8.18 16.81 0.98
C LEU A 200 7.08 17.13 -0.04
N GLY A 201 7.20 16.62 -1.26
CA GLY A 201 6.17 16.61 -2.28
C GLY A 201 5.36 15.32 -2.19
N GLN A 202 4.02 15.38 -2.24
CA GLN A 202 3.16 14.19 -2.21
C GLN A 202 1.87 14.39 -3.01
N THR A 203 1.35 13.31 -3.60
CA THR A 203 -0.06 13.31 -3.99
C THR A 203 -0.93 13.18 -2.74
N PRO A 204 -2.16 13.74 -2.72
CA PRO A 204 -3.07 13.59 -1.59
C PRO A 204 -3.25 12.15 -1.13
N SER A 205 -3.52 11.22 -2.04
CA SER A 205 -3.72 9.81 -1.72
C SER A 205 -2.51 9.18 -1.01
N ALA A 206 -1.30 9.41 -1.53
CA ALA A 206 -0.06 8.88 -0.92
C ALA A 206 0.21 9.52 0.45
N PHE A 207 -0.14 10.80 0.60
CA PHE A 207 0.01 11.48 1.88
C PHE A 207 -0.95 10.97 2.95
N TYR A 208 -2.18 10.60 2.59
CA TYR A 208 -3.13 10.07 3.58
C TYR A 208 -2.60 8.77 4.21
N GLU A 209 -1.99 7.89 3.43
CA GLU A 209 -1.33 6.68 3.94
C GLU A 209 -0.11 7.02 4.82
N PHE A 210 0.70 7.99 4.39
CA PHE A 210 1.83 8.48 5.16
C PHE A 210 1.40 9.08 6.52
N ALA A 211 0.32 9.85 6.53
CA ALA A 211 -0.24 10.46 7.73
C ALA A 211 -0.88 9.43 8.67
N GLU A 212 -1.43 8.33 8.12
CA GLU A 212 -2.02 7.24 8.92
C GLU A 212 -0.96 6.57 9.79
N VAL A 213 0.23 6.31 9.25
CA VAL A 213 1.35 5.70 10.02
C VAL A 213 1.68 6.54 11.26
N GLU A 214 1.79 7.87 11.14
CA GLU A 214 2.04 8.74 12.30
C GLU A 214 0.85 8.79 13.27
N ARG A 215 -0.36 8.59 12.76
CA ARG A 215 -1.58 8.56 13.57
C ARG A 215 -1.67 7.28 14.40
N GLU A 216 -1.25 6.15 13.81
CA GLU A 216 -1.17 4.85 14.48
C GLU A 216 0.00 4.80 15.47
N ASP A 217 1.16 5.35 15.10
CA ASP A 217 2.34 5.44 15.96
C ASP A 217 2.95 6.86 15.94
N PRO A 218 2.55 7.74 16.87
CA PRO A 218 3.09 9.10 16.96
C PRO A 218 4.61 9.18 17.20
N ALA A 219 5.24 8.09 17.64
CA ALA A 219 6.69 8.08 17.85
C ALA A 219 7.47 8.13 16.54
N VAL A 220 6.91 7.63 15.44
CA VAL A 220 7.55 7.60 14.12
C VAL A 220 7.89 9.01 13.62
N GLY A 221 7.03 10.00 13.86
CA GLY A 221 7.23 11.39 13.44
C GLY A 221 7.85 12.31 14.50
N ALA A 222 8.12 11.84 15.72
CA ALA A 222 8.49 12.67 16.87
C ALA A 222 9.75 13.52 16.63
N ASP A 223 10.76 12.97 15.95
CA ASP A 223 12.02 13.66 15.64
C ASP A 223 12.03 14.33 14.27
N SER A 224 10.90 14.39 13.59
CA SER A 224 10.77 14.97 12.25
C SER A 224 11.00 16.49 12.29
N VAL A 225 11.83 16.96 11.37
CA VAL A 225 12.07 18.39 11.11
C VAL A 225 11.33 18.90 9.87
N LEU A 226 10.39 18.13 9.38
CA LEU A 226 9.57 18.47 8.23
C LEU A 226 8.84 19.80 8.48
N ARG A 227 9.07 20.79 7.62
CA ARG A 227 8.49 22.14 7.73
C ARG A 227 7.46 22.43 6.64
N MET A 228 7.49 21.65 5.55
CA MET A 228 6.59 21.87 4.43
C MET A 228 6.19 20.56 3.74
N VAL A 229 4.89 20.42 3.47
CA VAL A 229 4.35 19.42 2.55
C VAL A 229 3.60 20.12 1.44
N VAL A 230 3.93 19.79 0.20
CA VAL A 230 3.28 20.32 -0.99
C VAL A 230 2.48 19.20 -1.65
N PHE A 231 1.19 19.43 -1.82
CA PHE A 231 0.28 18.50 -2.49
C PHE A 231 0.13 18.86 -3.97
N GLY A 232 0.05 17.85 -4.81
CA GLY A 232 -0.19 18.04 -6.24
C GLY A 232 -0.81 16.81 -6.89
N GLY A 233 -1.33 16.97 -8.10
CA GLY A 233 -1.81 15.86 -8.91
C GLY A 233 -3.27 15.47 -8.69
N GLU A 234 -3.83 15.62 -7.51
CA GLU A 234 -5.21 15.23 -7.16
C GLU A 234 -5.96 16.37 -6.46
N VAL A 235 -7.28 16.16 -6.29
CA VAL A 235 -8.10 17.04 -5.45
C VAL A 235 -7.80 16.72 -3.98
N LEU A 236 -7.40 17.73 -3.23
CA LEU A 236 -7.12 17.57 -1.80
C LEU A 236 -8.42 17.57 -0.99
N ASP A 237 -8.73 16.42 -0.37
CA ASP A 237 -9.85 16.30 0.56
C ASP A 237 -9.42 16.73 1.97
N PRO A 238 -10.09 17.73 2.57
CA PRO A 238 -9.79 18.14 3.93
C PRO A 238 -10.05 17.02 4.97
N ALA A 239 -10.95 16.06 4.67
CA ALA A 239 -11.23 14.94 5.57
C ALA A 239 -10.01 14.05 5.78
N GLY A 240 -9.23 13.79 4.73
CA GLY A 240 -7.98 13.00 4.82
C GLY A 240 -6.88 13.67 5.66
N LEU A 241 -7.01 14.97 5.94
CA LEU A 241 -6.10 15.72 6.82
C LEU A 241 -6.59 15.78 8.28
N GLN A 242 -7.81 15.30 8.58
CA GLN A 242 -8.34 15.28 9.93
C GLN A 242 -7.54 14.32 10.82
N GLY A 243 -7.29 14.74 12.05
CA GLY A 243 -6.54 13.92 13.02
C GLY A 243 -5.03 13.87 12.79
N TRP A 244 -4.53 14.28 11.62
CA TRP A 244 -3.10 14.47 11.45
C TRP A 244 -2.69 15.75 12.17
N SER A 245 -2.17 15.55 13.36
CA SER A 245 -1.87 16.62 14.30
C SER A 245 -0.64 17.38 13.82
N ARG A 246 -0.77 18.69 13.79
CA ARG A 246 0.39 19.57 13.71
C ARG A 246 1.24 19.53 15.00
N GLY A 247 0.90 18.67 15.94
CA GLY A 247 1.57 18.32 17.17
C GLY A 247 2.39 19.44 17.82
N GLU A 248 3.07 19.17 18.88
CA GLU A 248 4.17 20.00 19.42
C GLU A 248 5.45 19.80 18.58
N ARG A 249 5.35 20.02 17.27
CA ARG A 249 6.51 19.95 16.36
C ARG A 249 7.46 21.12 16.63
N VAL A 250 8.76 20.87 16.50
CA VAL A 250 9.80 21.86 16.70
C VAL A 250 9.63 23.06 15.76
N ASN A 251 9.10 22.82 14.54
CA ASN A 251 8.81 23.85 13.53
C ASN A 251 7.35 23.82 13.09
N PRO A 252 6.73 24.99 12.84
CA PRO A 252 5.40 25.05 12.26
C PRO A 252 5.40 24.38 10.87
N LEU A 253 4.50 23.44 10.65
CA LEU A 253 4.36 22.73 9.39
C LEU A 253 3.46 23.51 8.42
N ILE A 254 3.98 23.82 7.26
CA ILE A 254 3.26 24.48 6.17
C ILE A 254 2.70 23.41 5.22
N LEU A 255 1.39 23.41 5.01
CA LEU A 255 0.72 22.58 4.03
C LEU A 255 0.29 23.44 2.85
N VAL A 256 0.63 23.00 1.64
CA VAL A 256 0.35 23.77 0.42
C VAL A 256 -0.37 22.87 -0.58
N ASN A 257 -1.56 23.29 -1.03
CA ASN A 257 -2.22 22.67 -2.16
C ASN A 257 -1.75 23.34 -3.44
N GLY A 258 -1.03 22.61 -4.30
CA GLY A 258 -0.53 23.05 -5.59
C GLY A 258 -1.40 22.53 -6.73
N TYR A 259 -1.73 23.41 -7.66
CA TYR A 259 -2.50 23.11 -8.86
C TYR A 259 -1.74 23.59 -10.10
N GLY A 260 -1.62 22.73 -11.09
CA GLY A 260 -1.12 23.05 -12.42
C GLY A 260 -1.12 21.86 -13.34
N PRO A 261 -1.45 22.04 -14.63
CA PRO A 261 -1.15 21.06 -15.68
C PRO A 261 0.29 21.19 -16.14
N THR A 262 0.87 20.13 -16.68
CA THR A 262 2.25 20.07 -17.21
C THR A 262 2.53 21.20 -18.23
N GLU A 263 1.52 21.60 -18.97
CA GLU A 263 1.57 22.72 -19.95
C GLU A 263 1.79 24.09 -19.31
N THR A 264 1.76 24.17 -17.98
CA THR A 264 2.01 25.40 -17.21
C THR A 264 3.14 25.24 -16.18
N THR A 265 3.97 24.25 -16.38
CA THR A 265 5.18 23.96 -15.58
C THR A 265 4.84 23.75 -14.10
N VAL A 266 4.39 22.57 -13.74
CA VAL A 266 4.10 22.04 -12.40
C VAL A 266 2.97 22.78 -11.68
N PHE A 267 3.16 24.02 -11.22
CA PHE A 267 2.17 24.79 -10.46
C PHE A 267 1.81 26.12 -11.12
N ALA A 268 0.52 26.32 -11.38
CA ALA A 268 -0.03 27.59 -11.84
C ALA A 268 -0.73 28.38 -10.73
N ALA A 269 -1.25 27.69 -9.72
CA ALA A 269 -1.88 28.26 -8.54
C ALA A 269 -1.52 27.48 -7.29
N THR A 270 -1.52 28.14 -6.13
CA THR A 270 -1.22 27.49 -4.83
C THR A 270 -2.14 28.04 -3.74
N PHE A 271 -2.44 27.20 -2.77
CA PHE A 271 -3.18 27.53 -1.57
C PHE A 271 -2.43 27.04 -0.34
N VAL A 272 -1.94 27.99 0.47
CA VAL A 272 -1.35 27.66 1.77
C VAL A 272 -2.50 27.44 2.76
N LEU A 273 -2.56 26.23 3.31
CA LEU A 273 -3.64 25.87 4.23
C LEU A 273 -3.49 26.59 5.56
N PRO A 274 -4.56 27.24 6.07
CA PRO A 274 -4.52 27.93 7.35
C PRO A 274 -4.23 27.00 8.52
N GLU A 275 -3.59 27.50 9.58
CA GLU A 275 -3.28 26.73 10.80
C GLU A 275 -4.52 26.36 11.61
N SER A 276 -5.52 27.24 11.63
CA SER A 276 -6.76 27.03 12.39
C SER A 276 -7.77 26.15 11.66
N GLY A 277 -8.55 25.40 12.47
CA GLY A 277 -9.50 24.35 12.05
C GLY A 277 -10.69 24.76 11.15
N GLU A 278 -10.62 25.86 10.39
CA GLU A 278 -11.63 26.25 9.39
C GLU A 278 -11.77 25.28 8.20
N ARG A 279 -11.20 24.07 8.32
CA ARG A 279 -11.13 23.05 7.27
C ARG A 279 -12.40 22.21 7.12
N ALA A 280 -13.21 22.13 8.18
CA ALA A 280 -14.26 21.09 8.28
C ALA A 280 -15.51 21.34 7.42
N ASP A 281 -15.76 22.57 6.96
CA ASP A 281 -17.02 22.93 6.29
C ASP A 281 -16.94 22.97 4.75
N ARG A 282 -15.79 22.61 4.15
CA ARG A 282 -15.61 22.66 2.70
C ARG A 282 -15.54 21.27 2.10
N ALA A 283 -16.20 21.06 0.97
CA ALA A 283 -16.17 19.80 0.22
C ALA A 283 -14.80 19.49 -0.40
N SER A 284 -13.94 20.51 -0.61
CA SER A 284 -12.57 20.37 -1.10
C SER A 284 -11.72 21.57 -0.71
N VAL A 285 -10.40 21.39 -0.68
CA VAL A 285 -9.45 22.50 -0.49
C VAL A 285 -9.37 23.31 -1.77
N PRO A 286 -9.42 24.68 -1.71
CA PRO A 286 -9.24 25.54 -2.88
C PRO A 286 -7.92 25.24 -3.61
N ILE A 287 -7.89 25.44 -4.93
CA ILE A 287 -6.65 25.43 -5.72
C ILE A 287 -5.85 26.72 -5.56
N GLY A 288 -6.44 27.75 -4.94
CA GLY A 288 -5.76 28.92 -4.44
C GLY A 288 -5.67 30.10 -5.39
N ALA A 289 -4.57 30.84 -5.26
CA ALA A 289 -4.27 32.00 -6.09
C ALA A 289 -3.14 31.68 -7.08
N PRO A 290 -3.07 32.40 -8.22
CA PRO A 290 -1.98 32.20 -9.16
C PRO A 290 -0.61 32.44 -8.50
N VAL A 291 0.36 31.59 -8.82
CA VAL A 291 1.76 31.81 -8.42
C VAL A 291 2.32 33.04 -9.13
N GLY A 292 3.36 33.65 -8.57
CA GLY A 292 4.02 34.78 -9.19
C GLY A 292 4.40 34.47 -10.64
N ASN A 293 4.41 35.48 -11.53
CA ASN A 293 4.67 35.36 -12.96
C ASN A 293 3.60 34.61 -13.78
N THR A 294 2.50 34.21 -13.14
CA THR A 294 1.35 33.53 -13.77
C THR A 294 0.11 34.39 -13.63
N ARG A 295 -0.73 34.42 -14.66
CA ARG A 295 -2.04 35.03 -14.65
C ARG A 295 -3.09 34.01 -15.01
N VAL A 296 -4.20 34.03 -14.33
CA VAL A 296 -5.32 33.14 -14.56
C VAL A 296 -6.58 33.89 -14.91
N PHE A 297 -7.36 33.34 -15.81
CA PHE A 297 -8.64 33.91 -16.24
C PHE A 297 -9.71 32.82 -16.17
N VAL A 298 -10.85 33.17 -15.58
CA VAL A 298 -12.03 32.28 -15.55
C VAL A 298 -13.01 32.83 -16.59
N LEU A 299 -13.12 32.10 -17.71
CA LEU A 299 -13.79 32.56 -18.89
C LEU A 299 -15.02 31.74 -19.25
N GLY A 300 -16.04 32.42 -19.72
CA GLY A 300 -17.20 31.80 -20.33
C GLY A 300 -17.12 31.77 -21.86
N ALA A 301 -18.26 31.60 -22.51
CA ALA A 301 -18.35 31.59 -23.96
C ALA A 301 -17.79 32.90 -24.55
N GLY A 302 -17.09 32.82 -25.66
CA GLY A 302 -16.48 33.98 -26.33
C GLY A 302 -15.29 34.60 -25.58
N LEU A 303 -14.65 33.86 -24.67
CA LEU A 303 -13.50 34.30 -23.85
C LEU A 303 -13.84 35.54 -22.97
N VAL A 304 -15.07 35.65 -22.50
CA VAL A 304 -15.52 36.74 -21.63
C VAL A 304 -15.32 36.32 -20.16
N PRO A 305 -14.67 37.14 -19.31
CA PRO A 305 -14.54 36.86 -17.89
C PRO A 305 -15.91 36.67 -17.21
N VAL A 306 -16.03 35.65 -16.37
CA VAL A 306 -17.26 35.43 -15.61
C VAL A 306 -17.20 36.15 -14.27
N PRO A 307 -18.38 36.56 -13.69
CA PRO A 307 -18.43 37.14 -12.35
C PRO A 307 -17.89 36.23 -11.26
N VAL A 308 -17.45 36.81 -10.13
CA VAL A 308 -17.08 36.06 -8.91
C VAL A 308 -18.23 35.14 -8.49
N GLY A 309 -17.94 33.90 -8.17
CA GLY A 309 -18.89 32.86 -7.83
C GLY A 309 -19.45 32.09 -9.03
N ALA A 310 -19.35 32.62 -10.24
CA ALA A 310 -19.77 31.87 -11.44
C ALA A 310 -18.70 30.93 -11.92
N VAL A 311 -19.12 29.76 -12.41
CA VAL A 311 -18.24 28.74 -12.98
C VAL A 311 -17.87 29.11 -14.41
N GLY A 312 -16.59 29.01 -14.73
CA GLY A 312 -16.06 29.17 -16.08
C GLY A 312 -14.85 28.29 -16.32
N GLU A 313 -14.40 28.23 -17.57
CA GLU A 313 -13.19 27.47 -17.94
C GLU A 313 -11.94 28.26 -17.55
N LEU A 314 -10.97 27.58 -16.97
CA LEU A 314 -9.70 28.16 -16.53
C LEU A 314 -8.73 28.29 -17.70
N TYR A 315 -8.26 29.53 -17.92
CA TYR A 315 -7.20 29.86 -18.85
C TYR A 315 -6.00 30.42 -18.09
N ILE A 316 -4.81 29.99 -18.44
CA ILE A 316 -3.56 30.29 -17.73
C ILE A 316 -2.58 30.96 -18.68
N ALA A 317 -2.02 32.11 -18.29
CA ALA A 317 -1.03 32.85 -19.06
C ALA A 317 0.16 33.20 -18.16
N GLY A 318 1.30 33.51 -18.77
CA GLY A 318 2.50 33.94 -18.05
C GLY A 318 3.77 33.28 -18.53
N ALA A 319 4.86 33.51 -17.80
CA ALA A 319 6.20 33.04 -18.15
C ALA A 319 6.40 31.52 -17.99
N GLN A 320 5.50 30.86 -17.27
CA GLN A 320 5.54 29.41 -17.00
C GLN A 320 4.86 28.57 -18.10
N LEU A 321 4.25 29.18 -19.11
CA LEU A 321 3.64 28.41 -20.20
C LEU A 321 4.66 27.57 -20.93
N ALA A 322 4.32 26.29 -21.17
CA ALA A 322 5.04 25.45 -22.10
C ALA A 322 5.02 26.04 -23.51
N GLN A 323 5.98 25.67 -24.32
CA GLN A 323 6.13 26.19 -25.66
C GLN A 323 5.12 25.59 -26.64
N ARG A 324 4.98 24.27 -26.63
CA ARG A 324 4.21 23.51 -27.61
C ARG A 324 4.06 22.04 -27.21
N TYR A 325 3.21 21.35 -27.90
CA TYR A 325 3.27 19.90 -27.99
C TYR A 325 4.21 19.50 -29.14
N VAL A 326 5.14 18.59 -28.84
CA VAL A 326 6.14 18.11 -29.81
C VAL A 326 5.44 17.43 -30.98
N GLY A 327 5.75 17.79 -32.20
CA GLY A 327 5.16 17.19 -33.40
C GLY A 327 3.65 17.41 -33.59
N ARG A 328 3.00 18.24 -32.76
CA ARG A 328 1.54 18.44 -32.78
C ARG A 328 1.17 19.93 -32.94
N PRO A 329 1.39 20.56 -34.08
CA PRO A 329 1.13 22.00 -34.28
C PRO A 329 -0.37 22.34 -34.15
N GLU A 330 -1.26 21.46 -34.61
CA GLU A 330 -2.70 21.64 -34.57
C GLU A 330 -3.21 21.67 -33.12
N LEU A 331 -2.84 20.65 -32.32
CA LEU A 331 -3.17 20.60 -30.90
C LEU A 331 -2.55 21.77 -30.12
N THR A 332 -1.33 22.18 -30.50
CA THR A 332 -0.70 23.37 -29.90
C THR A 332 -1.52 24.62 -30.15
N ALA A 333 -1.98 24.83 -31.37
CA ALA A 333 -2.81 25.99 -31.73
C ALA A 333 -4.20 25.95 -31.07
N GLU A 334 -4.77 24.76 -30.85
CA GLU A 334 -6.05 24.57 -30.17
C GLU A 334 -5.97 24.91 -28.67
N ARG A 335 -4.88 24.53 -28.02
CA ARG A 335 -4.74 24.63 -26.56
C ARG A 335 -3.98 25.86 -26.10
N PHE A 336 -2.98 26.33 -26.85
CA PHE A 336 -2.23 27.58 -26.57
C PHE A 336 -2.76 28.71 -27.45
N VAL A 337 -3.88 29.29 -27.02
CA VAL A 337 -4.63 30.29 -27.78
C VAL A 337 -4.10 31.71 -27.54
N ALA A 338 -4.43 32.66 -28.42
CA ALA A 338 -4.09 34.08 -28.21
C ALA A 338 -4.74 34.61 -26.90
N CYS A 339 -3.97 35.37 -26.12
CA CYS A 339 -4.44 36.01 -24.89
C CYS A 339 -4.97 37.43 -25.18
N PRO A 340 -6.31 37.65 -25.11
CA PRO A 340 -6.85 38.99 -25.38
C PRO A 340 -6.58 39.99 -24.25
N PHE A 341 -6.05 39.54 -23.12
CA PHE A 341 -5.78 40.31 -21.90
C PHE A 341 -4.30 40.61 -21.72
N GLY A 342 -3.45 40.27 -22.66
CA GLY A 342 -2.01 40.38 -22.61
C GLY A 342 -1.45 41.34 -23.66
N GLU A 343 -0.09 41.39 -23.73
CA GLU A 343 0.62 42.08 -24.79
C GLU A 343 0.37 41.40 -26.16
N PRO A 344 0.52 42.10 -27.29
CA PRO A 344 0.40 41.52 -28.60
C PRO A 344 1.32 40.30 -28.74
N GLY A 345 0.76 39.18 -29.18
CA GLY A 345 1.50 37.89 -29.29
C GLY A 345 1.51 37.03 -28.00
N ALA A 346 0.97 37.55 -26.90
CA ALA A 346 0.81 36.73 -25.69
C ALA A 346 -0.14 35.54 -25.91
N ARG A 347 0.18 34.44 -25.29
CA ARG A 347 -0.66 33.23 -25.32
C ARG A 347 -1.20 32.91 -23.95
N MET A 348 -2.28 32.15 -23.93
CA MET A 348 -2.83 31.51 -22.73
C MET A 348 -3.14 30.05 -23.04
N TYR A 349 -2.95 29.19 -22.03
CA TYR A 349 -3.27 27.79 -22.09
C TYR A 349 -4.73 27.56 -21.70
N ARG A 350 -5.47 26.87 -22.54
CA ARG A 350 -6.83 26.42 -22.29
C ARG A 350 -6.82 25.08 -21.55
N SER A 351 -7.07 25.07 -20.24
CA SER A 351 -6.86 23.91 -19.38
C SER A 351 -7.94 22.80 -19.51
N GLY A 352 -9.17 23.20 -19.84
CA GLY A 352 -10.33 22.34 -19.79
C GLY A 352 -10.91 22.18 -18.36
N ASP A 353 -10.27 22.76 -17.35
CA ASP A 353 -10.74 22.74 -15.96
C ASP A 353 -11.81 23.81 -15.74
N LEU A 354 -12.88 23.45 -15.04
CA LEU A 354 -13.94 24.34 -14.61
C LEU A 354 -13.63 24.81 -13.19
N VAL A 355 -13.62 26.14 -13.02
CA VAL A 355 -13.31 26.76 -11.73
C VAL A 355 -14.24 27.95 -11.47
N ARG A 356 -14.21 28.44 -10.23
CA ARG A 356 -14.84 29.73 -9.88
C ARG A 356 -13.94 30.53 -8.93
N TRP A 357 -14.03 31.85 -9.03
CA TRP A 357 -13.45 32.72 -8.04
C TRP A 357 -14.34 32.79 -6.80
N THR A 358 -13.76 32.63 -5.62
CA THR A 358 -14.44 32.98 -4.36
C THR A 358 -14.39 34.47 -4.08
N ALA A 359 -15.25 34.96 -3.18
CA ALA A 359 -15.18 36.34 -2.70
C ALA A 359 -13.85 36.69 -2.01
N GLY A 360 -13.13 35.66 -1.49
CA GLY A 360 -11.80 35.81 -0.90
C GLY A 360 -10.64 35.86 -1.91
N GLY A 361 -10.92 35.84 -3.21
CA GLY A 361 -9.90 35.97 -4.25
C GLY A 361 -9.08 34.69 -4.48
N VAL A 362 -9.62 33.54 -4.13
CA VAL A 362 -9.02 32.24 -4.42
C VAL A 362 -9.89 31.41 -5.38
N LEU A 363 -9.28 30.54 -6.14
CA LEU A 363 -9.94 29.66 -7.08
C LEU A 363 -10.39 28.36 -6.40
N GLU A 364 -11.61 27.94 -6.69
CA GLU A 364 -12.13 26.62 -6.35
C GLU A 364 -12.30 25.79 -7.61
N PHE A 365 -11.86 24.53 -7.56
CA PHE A 365 -12.06 23.57 -8.63
C PHE A 365 -13.50 23.06 -8.63
N CYS A 366 -14.12 23.04 -9.80
CA CYS A 366 -15.53 22.65 -9.97
C CYS A 366 -15.71 21.43 -10.89
N GLY A 367 -14.64 20.84 -11.37
CA GLY A 367 -14.67 19.71 -12.30
C GLY A 367 -14.01 20.01 -13.63
N ARG A 368 -14.31 19.24 -14.66
CA ARG A 368 -13.77 19.40 -16.00
C ARG A 368 -14.86 19.61 -17.04
N ALA A 369 -14.49 20.33 -18.10
CA ALA A 369 -15.34 20.51 -19.27
C ALA A 369 -15.27 19.33 -20.25
N ASP A 370 -14.25 18.51 -20.14
CA ASP A 370 -14.00 17.31 -20.93
C ASP A 370 -14.05 16.04 -20.06
N GLU A 371 -13.68 14.90 -20.62
CA GLU A 371 -13.74 13.59 -19.96
C GLU A 371 -12.46 13.16 -19.27
N GLN A 372 -11.42 14.02 -19.29
CA GLN A 372 -10.16 13.74 -18.67
C GLN A 372 -10.31 13.57 -17.16
N VAL A 373 -9.62 12.59 -16.59
CA VAL A 373 -9.67 12.27 -15.16
C VAL A 373 -8.27 12.28 -14.55
N LYS A 374 -8.22 12.43 -13.23
CA LYS A 374 -6.99 12.24 -12.45
C LYS A 374 -7.10 10.94 -11.66
N ILE A 375 -6.18 10.03 -11.87
CA ILE A 375 -6.11 8.72 -11.21
C ILE A 375 -4.77 8.64 -10.48
N ARG A 376 -4.79 8.60 -9.17
CA ARG A 376 -3.57 8.53 -8.32
C ARG A 376 -2.51 9.59 -8.70
N GLY A 377 -2.95 10.80 -8.92
CA GLY A 377 -2.11 11.92 -9.33
C GLY A 377 -1.81 12.01 -10.82
N PHE A 378 -1.97 10.93 -11.56
CA PHE A 378 -1.73 10.92 -13.00
C PHE A 378 -2.92 11.48 -13.78
N ARG A 379 -2.61 12.27 -14.79
CA ARG A 379 -3.59 12.81 -15.74
C ARG A 379 -3.89 11.76 -16.79
N VAL A 380 -5.12 11.28 -16.87
CA VAL A 380 -5.55 10.18 -17.73
C VAL A 380 -6.64 10.66 -18.69
N GLU A 381 -6.43 10.37 -19.98
CA GLU A 381 -7.43 10.55 -21.02
C GLU A 381 -8.12 9.19 -21.27
N PRO A 382 -9.41 9.02 -20.92
CA PRO A 382 -10.13 7.78 -21.20
C PRO A 382 -10.05 7.33 -22.65
N ALA A 383 -10.06 8.27 -23.57
CA ALA A 383 -9.96 8.01 -25.02
C ALA A 383 -8.67 7.26 -25.42
N GLU A 384 -7.56 7.45 -24.70
CA GLU A 384 -6.33 6.69 -24.95
C GLU A 384 -6.47 5.22 -24.59
N ILE A 385 -7.18 4.93 -23.49
CA ILE A 385 -7.46 3.57 -23.05
C ILE A 385 -8.48 2.91 -24.00
N GLU A 386 -9.51 3.64 -24.40
CA GLU A 386 -10.53 3.18 -25.37
C GLU A 386 -9.87 2.80 -26.71
N ALA A 387 -8.92 3.63 -27.17
CA ALA A 387 -8.17 3.34 -28.39
C ALA A 387 -7.31 2.08 -28.29
N VAL A 388 -6.83 1.74 -27.10
CA VAL A 388 -6.08 0.48 -26.86
C VAL A 388 -7.05 -0.71 -26.74
N LEU A 389 -8.15 -0.57 -26.02
CA LEU A 389 -9.20 -1.60 -25.93
C LEU A 389 -9.69 -2.03 -27.32
N LEU A 390 -9.94 -1.07 -28.21
CA LEU A 390 -10.36 -1.31 -29.60
C LEU A 390 -9.32 -2.02 -30.48
N LYS A 391 -8.07 -2.14 -30.05
CA LYS A 391 -7.06 -2.95 -30.75
C LYS A 391 -7.16 -4.44 -30.45
N HIS A 392 -7.89 -4.79 -29.39
CA HIS A 392 -8.09 -6.19 -29.05
C HIS A 392 -9.03 -6.85 -30.07
N PRO A 393 -8.71 -8.03 -30.65
CA PRO A 393 -9.49 -8.65 -31.71
C PRO A 393 -10.97 -8.92 -31.36
N ALA A 394 -11.23 -9.18 -30.09
CA ALA A 394 -12.61 -9.46 -29.61
C ALA A 394 -13.43 -8.19 -29.32
N VAL A 395 -12.87 -6.98 -29.41
CA VAL A 395 -13.56 -5.75 -28.99
C VAL A 395 -13.99 -4.93 -30.20
N THR A 396 -15.30 -4.65 -30.31
CA THR A 396 -15.87 -3.84 -31.38
C THR A 396 -16.23 -2.42 -30.95
N GLN A 397 -16.59 -2.25 -29.66
CA GLN A 397 -16.83 -0.94 -29.07
C GLN A 397 -16.23 -0.92 -27.67
N ALA A 398 -15.73 0.24 -27.25
CA ALA A 398 -15.16 0.43 -25.94
C ALA A 398 -15.51 1.82 -25.39
N VAL A 399 -15.73 1.87 -24.09
CA VAL A 399 -15.90 3.11 -23.31
C VAL A 399 -15.21 2.94 -21.98
N VAL A 400 -14.51 3.98 -21.51
CA VAL A 400 -13.85 4.00 -20.20
C VAL A 400 -14.43 5.14 -19.37
N VAL A 401 -14.77 4.84 -18.13
CA VAL A 401 -15.27 5.84 -17.18
C VAL A 401 -14.54 5.70 -15.84
N ALA A 402 -14.34 6.83 -15.17
CA ALA A 402 -13.91 6.83 -13.78
C ALA A 402 -15.10 6.50 -12.87
N ARG A 403 -14.89 5.63 -11.90
CA ARG A 403 -15.87 5.27 -10.88
C ARG A 403 -15.22 5.23 -9.51
N ASP A 404 -16.00 5.58 -8.50
CA ASP A 404 -15.57 5.37 -7.13
C ASP A 404 -15.65 3.88 -6.82
N THR A 405 -14.53 3.35 -6.36
CA THR A 405 -14.36 1.97 -5.90
C THR A 405 -14.05 2.00 -4.40
N VAL A 406 -14.03 0.85 -3.75
CA VAL A 406 -13.68 0.74 -2.32
C VAL A 406 -12.27 1.28 -2.04
N THR A 407 -11.37 1.16 -3.03
CA THR A 407 -9.97 1.60 -2.95
C THR A 407 -9.74 3.02 -3.51
N GLY A 408 -10.80 3.82 -3.72
CA GLY A 408 -10.75 5.17 -4.29
C GLY A 408 -11.26 5.24 -5.73
N THR A 409 -11.03 6.36 -6.43
CA THR A 409 -11.48 6.52 -7.81
C THR A 409 -10.64 5.66 -8.75
N GLY A 410 -11.27 4.70 -9.44
CA GLY A 410 -10.67 3.79 -10.41
C GLY A 410 -11.28 3.91 -11.81
N LEU A 411 -10.59 3.36 -12.80
CA LEU A 411 -11.07 3.27 -14.18
C LEU A 411 -11.84 1.97 -14.39
N VAL A 412 -12.97 2.03 -15.10
CA VAL A 412 -13.73 0.86 -15.52
C VAL A 412 -13.93 0.91 -17.03
N GLY A 413 -13.50 -0.15 -17.72
CA GLY A 413 -13.71 -0.34 -19.13
C GLY A 413 -15.05 -1.07 -19.39
N TYR A 414 -15.80 -0.64 -20.41
CA TYR A 414 -16.99 -1.33 -20.91
C TYR A 414 -16.75 -1.63 -22.37
N VAL A 415 -16.85 -2.90 -22.75
CA VAL A 415 -16.57 -3.34 -24.11
C VAL A 415 -17.74 -4.14 -24.69
N VAL A 416 -17.95 -4.04 -26.00
CA VAL A 416 -18.83 -4.91 -26.75
C VAL A 416 -17.98 -5.89 -27.54
N SER A 417 -18.29 -7.18 -27.44
CA SER A 417 -17.56 -8.25 -28.13
C SER A 417 -18.40 -8.85 -29.25
N ASP A 418 -17.76 -9.15 -30.38
CA ASP A 418 -18.41 -9.83 -31.54
C ASP A 418 -18.45 -11.36 -31.37
N ALA A 419 -18.50 -11.88 -30.17
CA ALA A 419 -18.61 -13.32 -29.96
C ALA A 419 -19.95 -13.90 -30.53
N ALA A 420 -19.96 -14.10 -31.84
CA ALA A 420 -21.03 -14.86 -32.52
C ALA A 420 -21.09 -16.35 -32.09
N ASP A 421 -20.12 -16.80 -31.25
CA ASP A 421 -20.02 -18.19 -30.77
C ASP A 421 -20.40 -18.39 -29.28
N ALA A 422 -20.81 -17.32 -28.57
CA ALA A 422 -21.14 -17.41 -27.13
C ALA A 422 -22.61 -17.82 -26.82
N ALA A 423 -23.33 -18.35 -27.77
CA ALA A 423 -24.74 -18.75 -27.55
C ALA A 423 -24.90 -20.02 -26.68
N ASP A 424 -23.83 -20.77 -26.39
CA ASP A 424 -23.93 -22.04 -25.64
C ASP A 424 -23.19 -22.03 -24.26
N ALA A 425 -22.61 -20.89 -23.82
CA ALA A 425 -21.93 -20.80 -22.54
C ALA A 425 -22.37 -19.55 -21.74
N ALA A 426 -23.59 -19.56 -21.28
CA ALA A 426 -24.27 -18.35 -20.79
C ALA A 426 -23.79 -17.76 -19.44
N ASP A 427 -22.89 -18.37 -18.68
CA ASP A 427 -22.53 -17.88 -17.34
C ASP A 427 -21.03 -17.71 -17.06
N THR A 428 -20.12 -18.22 -17.87
CA THR A 428 -18.66 -18.16 -17.61
C THR A 428 -17.84 -17.46 -18.69
N ALA A 429 -18.33 -17.33 -19.92
CA ALA A 429 -17.58 -16.79 -21.07
C ALA A 429 -17.37 -15.27 -21.02
N GLY A 430 -18.25 -14.51 -20.38
CA GLY A 430 -18.14 -13.05 -20.30
C GLY A 430 -17.09 -12.56 -19.33
N THR A 431 -16.84 -13.31 -18.26
CA THR A 431 -15.81 -12.99 -17.24
C THR A 431 -14.40 -13.26 -17.77
N ASP A 432 -14.23 -14.30 -18.56
CA ASP A 432 -12.93 -14.68 -19.12
C ASP A 432 -12.45 -13.68 -20.17
N THR A 433 -13.35 -13.22 -21.06
CA THR A 433 -13.06 -12.19 -22.06
C THR A 433 -12.68 -10.85 -21.42
N GLY A 434 -13.34 -10.43 -20.35
CA GLY A 434 -13.03 -9.18 -19.63
C GLY A 434 -11.60 -9.20 -19.04
N VAL A 435 -11.21 -10.32 -18.44
CA VAL A 435 -9.87 -10.52 -17.88
C VAL A 435 -8.80 -10.54 -18.98
N GLU A 436 -9.07 -11.21 -20.10
CA GLU A 436 -8.16 -11.26 -21.25
C GLU A 436 -7.93 -9.87 -21.85
N VAL A 437 -8.99 -9.12 -22.09
CA VAL A 437 -8.91 -7.74 -22.60
C VAL A 437 -8.15 -6.83 -21.63
N ARG A 438 -8.39 -6.95 -20.33
CA ARG A 438 -7.67 -6.19 -19.31
C ARG A 438 -6.17 -6.52 -19.33
N ARG A 439 -5.80 -7.79 -19.42
CA ARG A 439 -4.40 -8.24 -19.53
C ARG A 439 -3.72 -7.70 -20.79
N PHE A 440 -4.44 -7.68 -21.91
CA PHE A 440 -3.95 -7.06 -23.16
C PHE A 440 -3.63 -5.58 -22.97
N VAL A 441 -4.52 -4.82 -22.31
CA VAL A 441 -4.28 -3.40 -21.99
C VAL A 441 -3.07 -3.20 -21.08
N ALA A 442 -2.90 -4.05 -20.06
CA ALA A 442 -1.77 -4.01 -19.14
C ALA A 442 -0.41 -4.23 -19.83
N GLY A 443 -0.38 -4.96 -20.93
CA GLY A 443 0.83 -5.12 -21.74
C GLY A 443 1.20 -3.89 -22.60
N ILE A 444 0.32 -2.89 -22.69
CA ILE A 444 0.49 -1.72 -23.56
C ILE A 444 0.55 -0.40 -22.79
N LEU A 445 -0.30 -0.26 -21.77
CA LEU A 445 -0.46 0.97 -21.01
C LEU A 445 0.15 0.86 -19.62
N PRO A 446 0.60 1.99 -19.01
CA PRO A 446 1.04 2.04 -17.63
C PRO A 446 -0.05 1.58 -16.67
N GLU A 447 0.32 1.06 -15.51
CA GLU A 447 -0.57 0.53 -14.48
C GLU A 447 -1.74 1.47 -14.12
N TYR A 448 -1.45 2.77 -13.94
CA TYR A 448 -2.47 3.76 -13.58
C TYR A 448 -3.52 4.01 -14.69
N MET A 449 -3.28 3.55 -15.92
CA MET A 449 -4.21 3.60 -17.05
C MET A 449 -4.93 2.26 -17.29
N VAL A 450 -4.53 1.19 -16.61
CA VAL A 450 -5.21 -0.10 -16.74
C VAL A 450 -6.53 -0.05 -15.97
N PRO A 451 -7.68 -0.34 -16.61
CA PRO A 451 -8.96 -0.40 -15.92
C PRO A 451 -8.95 -1.42 -14.77
N ALA A 452 -9.52 -1.04 -13.62
CA ALA A 452 -9.70 -1.95 -12.49
C ALA A 452 -10.57 -3.15 -12.88
N ALA A 453 -11.56 -2.93 -13.76
CA ALA A 453 -12.38 -3.98 -14.34
C ALA A 453 -12.71 -3.68 -15.81
N VAL A 454 -12.88 -4.72 -16.62
CA VAL A 454 -13.44 -4.63 -17.98
C VAL A 454 -14.73 -5.44 -18.01
N VAL A 455 -15.85 -4.73 -18.18
CA VAL A 455 -17.19 -5.29 -18.23
C VAL A 455 -17.58 -5.53 -19.69
N VAL A 456 -17.91 -6.76 -20.03
CA VAL A 456 -18.39 -7.12 -21.37
C VAL A 456 -19.90 -6.91 -21.43
N LEU A 457 -20.37 -6.19 -22.43
CA LEU A 457 -21.79 -5.89 -22.66
C LEU A 457 -22.23 -6.38 -24.03
N ASP A 458 -23.50 -6.75 -24.17
CA ASP A 458 -24.08 -7.04 -25.48
C ASP A 458 -24.13 -5.79 -26.35
N ARG A 459 -24.34 -4.64 -25.74
CA ARG A 459 -24.37 -3.32 -26.39
C ARG A 459 -24.13 -2.19 -25.39
N LEU A 460 -23.57 -1.10 -25.85
CA LEU A 460 -23.47 0.12 -25.03
C LEU A 460 -24.86 0.75 -24.87
N PRO A 461 -25.24 1.17 -23.66
CA PRO A 461 -26.50 1.86 -23.43
C PRO A 461 -26.48 3.26 -24.07
N LEU A 462 -27.53 3.60 -24.82
CA LEU A 462 -27.66 4.90 -25.47
C LEU A 462 -28.89 5.65 -24.95
N THR A 463 -28.72 6.97 -24.83
CA THR A 463 -29.87 7.88 -24.58
C THR A 463 -30.82 7.91 -25.78
N VAL A 464 -31.99 8.49 -25.61
CA VAL A 464 -32.99 8.68 -26.69
C VAL A 464 -32.45 9.46 -27.89
N ASN A 465 -31.38 10.22 -27.71
CA ASN A 465 -30.68 10.99 -28.75
C ASN A 465 -29.49 10.26 -29.38
N GLY A 466 -29.32 8.96 -29.09
CA GLY A 466 -28.24 8.14 -29.63
C GLY A 466 -26.84 8.40 -29.03
N LYS A 467 -26.75 9.16 -27.92
CA LYS A 467 -25.50 9.37 -27.18
C LYS A 467 -25.34 8.31 -26.08
N LEU A 468 -24.11 8.00 -25.73
CA LEU A 468 -23.82 7.10 -24.62
C LEU A 468 -24.53 7.54 -23.32
N ASP A 469 -25.26 6.63 -22.71
CA ASP A 469 -25.85 6.83 -21.38
C ASP A 469 -24.93 6.24 -20.30
N ARG A 470 -24.02 7.07 -19.78
CA ARG A 470 -23.08 6.65 -18.74
C ARG A 470 -23.72 6.25 -17.42
N ARG A 471 -24.95 6.73 -17.14
CA ARG A 471 -25.68 6.39 -15.91
C ARG A 471 -26.29 5.00 -15.98
N ALA A 472 -26.57 4.54 -17.19
CA ALA A 472 -27.11 3.21 -17.44
C ALA A 472 -26.04 2.11 -17.54
N LEU A 473 -24.75 2.47 -17.50
CA LEU A 473 -23.65 1.50 -17.43
C LEU A 473 -23.71 0.76 -16.09
N PRO A 474 -23.69 -0.59 -16.08
CA PRO A 474 -23.76 -1.38 -14.84
C PRO A 474 -22.56 -1.11 -13.93
N ALA A 475 -22.73 -1.34 -12.62
CA ALA A 475 -21.60 -1.36 -11.71
C ALA A 475 -20.69 -2.55 -12.07
N PRO A 476 -19.35 -2.40 -11.98
CA PRO A 476 -18.48 -3.54 -12.18
C PRO A 476 -18.68 -4.54 -11.03
N GLU A 477 -18.83 -5.80 -11.37
CA GLU A 477 -18.76 -6.89 -10.40
C GLU A 477 -17.31 -7.39 -10.43
N PHE A 478 -16.60 -7.25 -9.32
CA PHE A 478 -15.28 -7.83 -9.14
C PHE A 478 -15.48 -9.29 -8.73
N THR A 479 -15.76 -10.15 -9.70
CA THR A 479 -15.88 -11.58 -9.46
C THR A 479 -14.53 -12.23 -9.72
N GLY A 480 -13.98 -12.90 -8.69
CA GLY A 480 -12.85 -13.80 -8.83
C GLY A 480 -13.19 -14.96 -9.78
N GLY A 481 -12.18 -15.69 -10.23
CA GLY A 481 -12.33 -16.93 -10.99
C GLY A 481 -13.09 -18.01 -10.20
N VAL A 482 -13.00 -19.27 -10.62
CA VAL A 482 -13.55 -20.39 -9.85
C VAL A 482 -12.90 -20.39 -8.46
N PHE A 483 -13.69 -20.09 -7.42
CA PHE A 483 -13.22 -20.01 -6.06
C PHE A 483 -12.50 -21.30 -5.66
N ARG A 484 -11.22 -21.19 -5.31
CA ARG A 484 -10.46 -22.26 -4.70
C ARG A 484 -10.05 -21.84 -3.27
N ALA A 485 -10.44 -22.66 -2.30
CA ALA A 485 -10.23 -22.39 -0.90
C ALA A 485 -8.74 -22.41 -0.52
N PRO A 486 -8.31 -21.65 0.52
CA PRO A 486 -6.96 -21.72 1.08
C PRO A 486 -6.62 -23.15 1.53
N ARG A 487 -5.36 -23.54 1.33
CA ARG A 487 -4.84 -24.87 1.66
C ARG A 487 -3.92 -24.85 2.88
N SER A 488 -3.57 -23.65 3.35
CA SER A 488 -2.67 -23.46 4.48
C SER A 488 -3.07 -22.24 5.32
N PRO A 489 -2.62 -22.13 6.57
CA PRO A 489 -2.85 -20.95 7.41
C PRO A 489 -2.34 -19.65 6.80
N VAL A 490 -1.23 -19.72 6.07
CA VAL A 490 -0.66 -18.57 5.37
C VAL A 490 -1.59 -18.12 4.23
N GLU A 491 -2.08 -19.06 3.42
CA GLU A 491 -3.03 -18.77 2.35
C GLU A 491 -4.33 -18.20 2.92
N GLU A 492 -4.81 -18.71 4.07
CA GLU A 492 -6.02 -18.23 4.72
C GLU A 492 -5.85 -16.81 5.26
N THR A 493 -4.73 -16.54 5.92
CA THR A 493 -4.38 -15.17 6.34
C THR A 493 -4.32 -14.23 5.13
N LEU A 494 -3.65 -14.65 4.06
CA LEU A 494 -3.52 -13.83 2.86
C LEU A 494 -4.86 -13.59 2.17
N THR A 495 -5.71 -14.61 2.02
CA THR A 495 -7.05 -14.44 1.42
C THR A 495 -7.90 -13.47 2.22
N SER A 496 -7.80 -13.51 3.55
CA SER A 496 -8.51 -12.59 4.45
C SER A 496 -7.98 -11.16 4.29
N LEU A 497 -6.66 -10.98 4.24
CA LEU A 497 -6.04 -9.66 4.03
C LEU A 497 -6.34 -9.10 2.64
N TYR A 498 -6.34 -9.93 1.59
CA TYR A 498 -6.77 -9.53 0.26
C TYR A 498 -8.23 -9.07 0.27
N ALA A 499 -9.12 -9.84 0.89
CA ALA A 499 -10.54 -9.50 0.99
C ALA A 499 -10.76 -8.18 1.74
N GLU A 500 -10.05 -7.97 2.86
CA GLU A 500 -10.11 -6.74 3.64
C GLU A 500 -9.63 -5.52 2.84
N VAL A 501 -8.43 -5.61 2.24
CA VAL A 501 -7.82 -4.49 1.52
C VAL A 501 -8.59 -4.16 0.24
N LEU A 502 -9.15 -5.15 -0.43
CA LEU A 502 -9.90 -4.98 -1.67
C LEU A 502 -11.39 -4.68 -1.44
N GLY A 503 -11.89 -4.87 -0.21
CA GLY A 503 -13.30 -4.68 0.14
C GLY A 503 -14.23 -5.65 -0.57
N VAL A 504 -13.73 -6.86 -0.91
CA VAL A 504 -14.53 -7.92 -1.54
C VAL A 504 -14.96 -8.96 -0.52
N PRO A 505 -16.12 -9.64 -0.71
CA PRO A 505 -16.64 -10.58 0.28
C PRO A 505 -15.72 -11.78 0.55
N ARG A 506 -14.98 -12.22 -0.48
CA ARG A 506 -14.05 -13.35 -0.39
C ARG A 506 -13.03 -13.32 -1.52
N VAL A 507 -11.91 -14.00 -1.31
CA VAL A 507 -10.83 -14.18 -2.29
C VAL A 507 -10.42 -15.64 -2.34
N GLY A 508 -10.36 -16.22 -3.53
CA GLY A 508 -9.77 -17.54 -3.76
C GLY A 508 -8.24 -17.47 -3.88
N ILE A 509 -7.57 -18.59 -3.66
CA ILE A 509 -6.08 -18.60 -3.71
C ILE A 509 -5.50 -18.36 -5.11
N ASP A 510 -6.29 -18.60 -6.16
CA ASP A 510 -5.91 -18.36 -7.56
C ASP A 510 -6.36 -16.99 -8.07
N ASP A 511 -7.11 -16.25 -7.27
CA ASP A 511 -7.55 -14.91 -7.64
C ASP A 511 -6.35 -13.95 -7.57
N SER A 512 -6.10 -13.24 -8.67
CA SER A 512 -5.07 -12.22 -8.71
C SER A 512 -5.54 -10.97 -7.95
N PHE A 513 -4.70 -10.44 -7.08
CA PHE A 513 -4.93 -9.20 -6.35
C PHE A 513 -5.36 -8.06 -7.28
N PHE A 514 -4.70 -7.97 -8.45
CA PHE A 514 -4.97 -6.91 -9.42
C PHE A 514 -6.25 -7.17 -10.22
N ASP A 515 -6.61 -8.42 -10.47
CA ASP A 515 -7.85 -8.76 -11.19
C ASP A 515 -9.08 -8.53 -10.32
N LEU A 516 -8.95 -8.59 -9.00
CA LEU A 516 -9.97 -8.20 -8.03
C LEU A 516 -10.05 -6.68 -7.79
N GLY A 517 -9.36 -5.86 -8.58
CA GLY A 517 -9.38 -4.41 -8.48
C GLY A 517 -8.26 -3.81 -7.61
N GLY A 518 -7.33 -4.62 -7.16
CA GLY A 518 -6.12 -4.17 -6.48
C GLY A 518 -5.23 -3.32 -7.38
N HIS A 519 -4.45 -2.46 -6.75
CA HIS A 519 -3.51 -1.55 -7.41
C HIS A 519 -2.32 -1.23 -6.50
N SER A 520 -1.37 -0.46 -6.99
CA SER A 520 -0.12 -0.16 -6.27
C SER A 520 -0.34 0.36 -4.84
N LEU A 521 -1.29 1.27 -4.64
CA LEU A 521 -1.57 1.81 -3.31
C LEU A 521 -2.19 0.75 -2.39
N SER A 522 -3.19 0.01 -2.87
CA SER A 522 -3.76 -1.10 -2.09
C SER A 522 -2.78 -2.27 -1.90
N ALA A 523 -1.85 -2.49 -2.84
CA ALA A 523 -0.75 -3.44 -2.65
C ALA A 523 0.19 -2.99 -1.51
N THR A 524 0.42 -1.69 -1.36
CA THR A 524 1.16 -1.13 -0.23
C THR A 524 0.42 -1.37 1.10
N GLN A 525 -0.88 -1.15 1.13
CA GLN A 525 -1.71 -1.47 2.30
C GLN A 525 -1.65 -2.97 2.62
N LEU A 526 -1.75 -3.83 1.59
CA LEU A 526 -1.61 -5.27 1.76
C LEU A 526 -0.26 -5.65 2.38
N VAL A 527 0.85 -5.10 1.87
CA VAL A 527 2.20 -5.34 2.44
C VAL A 527 2.27 -4.90 3.90
N SER A 528 1.74 -3.72 4.22
CA SER A 528 1.67 -3.22 5.60
C SER A 528 0.86 -4.16 6.49
N ARG A 529 -0.29 -4.65 6.02
CA ARG A 529 -1.13 -5.60 6.76
C ARG A 529 -0.47 -6.97 6.91
N ILE A 530 0.18 -7.48 5.86
CA ILE A 530 0.97 -8.72 5.94
C ILE A 530 2.04 -8.56 7.03
N ARG A 531 2.79 -7.47 7.01
CA ARG A 531 3.81 -7.19 8.03
C ARG A 531 3.20 -7.13 9.45
N SER A 532 2.09 -6.43 9.62
CA SER A 532 1.44 -6.28 10.93
C SER A 532 0.90 -7.60 11.49
N VAL A 533 0.45 -8.52 10.63
CA VAL A 533 -0.16 -9.81 11.03
C VAL A 533 0.87 -10.93 11.11
N SER A 534 1.81 -11.00 10.14
CA SER A 534 2.77 -12.10 10.05
C SER A 534 4.18 -11.76 10.53
N GLY A 535 4.51 -10.46 10.68
CA GLY A 535 5.87 -9.99 10.97
C GLY A 535 6.86 -10.14 9.81
N VAL A 536 6.39 -10.62 8.66
CA VAL A 536 7.22 -10.82 7.47
C VAL A 536 7.25 -9.53 6.65
N GLU A 537 8.43 -9.02 6.38
CA GLU A 537 8.62 -7.95 5.40
C GLU A 537 8.56 -8.52 3.99
N VAL A 538 7.51 -8.15 3.26
CA VAL A 538 7.34 -8.51 1.86
C VAL A 538 7.66 -7.28 1.04
N PRO A 539 8.68 -7.32 0.18
CA PRO A 539 8.88 -6.25 -0.79
C PRO A 539 7.65 -6.14 -1.69
N ILE A 540 7.16 -4.92 -1.91
CA ILE A 540 5.95 -4.70 -2.72
C ILE A 540 6.06 -5.32 -4.12
N ARG A 541 7.28 -5.39 -4.67
CA ARG A 541 7.57 -6.05 -5.94
C ARG A 541 7.08 -7.50 -5.97
N VAL A 542 7.15 -8.20 -4.84
CA VAL A 542 6.70 -9.59 -4.73
C VAL A 542 5.19 -9.74 -4.98
N ILE A 543 4.38 -8.75 -4.58
CA ILE A 543 2.93 -8.74 -4.88
C ILE A 543 2.68 -8.61 -6.40
N PHE A 544 3.52 -7.85 -7.12
CA PHE A 544 3.41 -7.72 -8.57
C PHE A 544 3.87 -8.97 -9.32
N GLU A 545 4.93 -9.61 -8.83
CA GLU A 545 5.47 -10.84 -9.41
C GLU A 545 4.62 -12.07 -9.09
N SER A 546 3.91 -12.05 -7.97
CA SER A 546 3.12 -13.16 -7.42
C SER A 546 1.78 -12.64 -6.92
N PRO A 547 0.89 -12.21 -7.85
CA PRO A 547 -0.31 -11.48 -7.51
C PRO A 547 -1.42 -12.36 -6.93
N THR A 548 -1.32 -13.67 -6.99
CA THR A 548 -2.27 -14.59 -6.38
C THR A 548 -1.80 -15.05 -5.00
N VAL A 549 -2.73 -15.39 -4.14
CA VAL A 549 -2.40 -15.95 -2.82
C VAL A 549 -1.58 -17.22 -2.95
N ALA A 550 -1.90 -18.08 -3.93
CA ALA A 550 -1.17 -19.33 -4.19
C ALA A 550 0.30 -19.10 -4.60
N GLU A 551 0.59 -18.01 -5.30
CA GLU A 551 1.97 -17.65 -5.69
C GLU A 551 2.69 -16.87 -4.59
N LEU A 552 1.96 -16.06 -3.81
CA LEU A 552 2.53 -15.22 -2.77
C LEU A 552 2.87 -16.03 -1.50
N ALA A 553 1.98 -16.94 -1.09
CA ALA A 553 2.13 -17.70 0.15
C ALA A 553 3.47 -18.45 0.25
N PRO A 554 3.98 -19.13 -0.80
CA PRO A 554 5.31 -19.75 -0.76
C PRO A 554 6.44 -18.74 -0.53
N ARG A 555 6.32 -17.52 -1.10
CA ARG A 555 7.35 -16.48 -0.98
C ARG A 555 7.39 -15.81 0.40
N LEU A 556 6.33 -15.92 1.18
CA LEU A 556 6.34 -15.53 2.59
C LEU A 556 7.05 -16.57 3.46
N GLY A 557 7.30 -17.76 2.91
CA GLY A 557 7.93 -18.89 3.56
C GLY A 557 9.32 -19.24 3.02
N GLU A 558 9.94 -18.43 2.16
CA GLU A 558 11.22 -18.74 1.47
C GLU A 558 12.44 -18.92 2.39
N GLU A 559 12.25 -19.08 3.70
CA GLU A 559 13.26 -19.64 4.61
C GLU A 559 12.84 -20.98 5.25
N VAL A 560 11.80 -21.64 4.75
CA VAL A 560 11.37 -22.98 5.21
C VAL A 560 11.34 -23.92 4.02
N GLU A 561 12.13 -24.98 4.07
CA GLU A 561 12.15 -26.04 3.05
C GLU A 561 10.73 -26.57 2.75
N PRO A 562 10.38 -26.85 1.44
CA PRO A 562 9.00 -27.09 1.02
C PRO A 562 8.46 -28.51 1.30
N ASP A 563 9.05 -29.28 2.21
CA ASP A 563 8.55 -30.60 2.55
C ASP A 563 7.78 -30.59 3.88
N ALA A 564 6.44 -30.62 3.75
CA ALA A 564 5.47 -31.05 4.75
C ALA A 564 5.12 -30.06 5.89
N LEU A 565 4.49 -28.94 5.58
CA LEU A 565 3.63 -28.30 6.57
C LEU A 565 2.18 -28.75 6.38
N ASP A 566 1.82 -29.84 7.04
CA ASP A 566 0.42 -30.15 7.31
C ASP A 566 -0.13 -29.06 8.28
N PRO A 567 -1.07 -28.21 7.86
CA PRO A 567 -1.58 -27.12 8.70
C PRO A 567 -2.33 -27.64 9.93
N PHE A 568 -2.69 -28.91 9.95
CA PHE A 568 -3.34 -29.62 11.06
C PHE A 568 -2.39 -30.56 11.79
N ALA A 569 -1.08 -30.50 11.46
CA ALA A 569 -0.06 -31.23 12.20
C ALA A 569 -0.11 -30.90 13.68
N ALA A 570 0.18 -31.86 14.53
CA ALA A 570 0.16 -31.69 15.97
C ALA A 570 1.15 -30.63 16.47
N ILE A 571 2.24 -30.36 15.73
CA ILE A 571 3.17 -29.24 15.94
C ILE A 571 3.04 -28.29 14.74
N LEU A 572 2.63 -27.06 14.98
CA LEU A 572 2.60 -25.98 14.00
C LEU A 572 3.83 -25.10 14.19
N PRO A 573 4.80 -25.09 13.29
CA PRO A 573 5.92 -24.15 13.37
C PRO A 573 5.46 -22.75 12.98
N ILE A 574 5.30 -21.87 13.98
CA ILE A 574 4.99 -20.43 13.78
C ILE A 574 6.27 -19.71 13.37
N ARG A 575 7.39 -20.04 14.01
CA ARG A 575 8.76 -19.67 13.63
C ARG A 575 9.71 -20.76 14.12
N SER A 576 10.38 -21.43 13.24
CA SER A 576 11.38 -22.48 13.57
C SER A 576 12.76 -21.91 13.85
N GLU A 577 13.08 -20.71 13.32
CA GLU A 577 14.38 -20.07 13.45
C GLU A 577 14.43 -19.11 14.61
N GLY A 578 15.63 -18.92 15.18
CA GLY A 578 15.84 -17.97 16.25
C GLY A 578 16.89 -18.42 17.27
N PHE A 579 17.00 -17.68 18.36
CA PHE A 579 17.95 -17.91 19.42
C PHE A 579 17.24 -18.17 20.76
N GLY A 580 17.78 -19.10 21.54
CA GLY A 580 17.25 -19.48 22.86
C GLY A 580 16.12 -20.51 22.79
N PRO A 581 15.52 -20.86 23.94
CA PRO A 581 14.51 -21.90 24.03
C PRO A 581 13.22 -21.48 23.32
N PRO A 582 12.58 -22.43 22.60
CA PRO A 582 11.31 -22.19 21.94
C PRO A 582 10.17 -21.82 22.90
N LEU A 583 9.24 -20.96 22.43
CA LEU A 583 7.96 -20.72 23.08
C LEU A 583 6.92 -21.69 22.50
N TRP A 584 6.38 -22.56 23.37
CA TRP A 584 5.35 -23.53 23.03
C TRP A 584 3.96 -23.00 23.36
N CYS A 585 3.15 -22.81 22.34
CA CYS A 585 1.82 -22.21 22.43
C CYS A 585 0.76 -23.29 22.32
N VAL A 586 0.01 -23.54 23.39
CA VAL A 586 -1.04 -24.56 23.44
C VAL A 586 -2.36 -24.00 22.94
N HIS A 587 -3.01 -24.69 22.00
CA HIS A 587 -4.26 -24.27 21.40
C HIS A 587 -5.37 -23.94 22.41
N PRO A 588 -6.24 -22.96 22.17
CA PRO A 588 -7.48 -22.76 22.91
C PRO A 588 -8.51 -23.85 22.58
N GLY A 589 -9.70 -23.76 23.12
CA GLY A 589 -10.80 -24.67 22.76
C GLY A 589 -11.04 -24.70 21.24
N GLY A 590 -11.19 -25.92 20.70
CA GLY A 590 -11.35 -26.13 19.25
C GLY A 590 -10.10 -26.62 18.52
N GLY A 591 -8.95 -26.69 19.20
CA GLY A 591 -7.81 -27.47 18.76
C GLY A 591 -6.78 -26.80 17.86
N LEU A 592 -6.95 -25.55 17.44
CA LEU A 592 -6.05 -24.86 16.52
C LEU A 592 -5.19 -23.81 17.22
N SER A 593 -3.89 -23.79 16.97
CA SER A 593 -2.93 -22.82 17.51
C SER A 593 -2.68 -21.64 16.58
N TRP A 594 -3.49 -21.46 15.54
CA TRP A 594 -3.35 -20.38 14.55
C TRP A 594 -3.53 -18.98 15.15
N CYS A 595 -4.27 -18.85 16.26
CA CYS A 595 -4.44 -17.62 17.02
C CYS A 595 -3.12 -17.01 17.51
N TYR A 596 -2.03 -17.80 17.59
CA TYR A 596 -0.71 -17.32 18.01
C TYR A 596 0.20 -16.86 16.86
N MET A 597 -0.24 -16.97 15.61
CA MET A 597 0.57 -16.56 14.45
C MET A 597 1.05 -15.11 14.54
N GLY A 598 0.24 -14.20 15.09
CA GLY A 598 0.60 -12.80 15.27
C GLY A 598 1.75 -12.57 16.26
N LEU A 599 2.08 -13.52 17.16
CA LEU A 599 3.25 -13.39 18.05
C LEU A 599 4.57 -13.37 17.29
N ARG A 600 4.61 -13.94 16.08
CA ARG A 600 5.78 -13.91 15.21
C ARG A 600 6.30 -12.49 14.97
N ALA A 601 5.40 -11.51 14.82
CA ALA A 601 5.74 -10.11 14.59
C ALA A 601 6.40 -9.44 15.80
N HIS A 602 6.02 -9.87 17.02
CA HIS A 602 6.31 -9.13 18.24
C HIS A 602 7.37 -9.78 19.15
N LEU A 603 7.80 -11.02 18.83
CA LEU A 603 8.88 -11.72 19.54
C LEU A 603 10.04 -12.04 18.56
N PRO A 604 10.76 -11.02 18.04
CA PRO A 604 11.79 -11.23 17.04
C PRO A 604 12.92 -12.13 17.57
N GLY A 605 13.38 -13.06 16.72
CA GLY A 605 14.54 -13.89 17.03
C GLY A 605 14.29 -15.07 17.97
N ARG A 606 13.04 -15.37 18.42
CA ARG A 606 12.71 -16.52 19.24
C ARG A 606 11.95 -17.57 18.42
N PRO A 607 12.32 -18.87 18.47
CA PRO A 607 11.47 -19.93 17.91
C PRO A 607 10.13 -20.00 18.62
N ILE A 608 9.03 -20.23 17.86
CA ILE A 608 7.66 -20.31 18.36
C ILE A 608 6.98 -21.48 17.68
N TYR A 609 6.40 -22.37 18.46
CA TYR A 609 5.64 -23.52 17.98
C TYR A 609 4.26 -23.56 18.60
N GLY A 610 3.25 -23.85 17.80
CA GLY A 610 1.89 -24.14 18.24
C GLY A 610 1.69 -25.63 18.44
N LEU A 611 1.10 -26.03 19.57
CA LEU A 611 0.61 -27.38 19.81
C LEU A 611 -0.86 -27.44 19.43
N GLN A 612 -1.23 -28.34 18.52
CA GLN A 612 -2.58 -28.50 17.99
C GLN A 612 -3.21 -29.83 18.40
N ALA A 613 -4.53 -29.84 18.51
CA ALA A 613 -5.25 -31.04 18.86
C ALA A 613 -5.09 -32.13 17.78
N ARG A 614 -4.95 -33.35 18.19
CA ARG A 614 -5.11 -34.52 17.30
C ARG A 614 -6.60 -34.72 16.98
N GLY A 615 -6.89 -35.31 15.84
CA GLY A 615 -8.25 -35.64 15.45
C GLY A 615 -8.84 -34.79 14.32
N PHE A 616 -8.06 -33.84 13.77
CA PHE A 616 -8.45 -33.12 12.55
C PHE A 616 -8.49 -34.06 11.32
N ASP A 617 -7.79 -35.19 11.39
CA ASP A 617 -7.84 -36.26 10.38
C ASP A 617 -9.14 -37.08 10.40
N GLY A 618 -9.99 -36.87 11.41
CA GLY A 618 -11.23 -37.61 11.63
C GLY A 618 -11.08 -39.08 11.99
N VAL A 619 -9.83 -39.56 12.18
CA VAL A 619 -9.48 -40.97 12.44
C VAL A 619 -8.79 -41.14 13.80
N THR A 620 -7.92 -40.23 14.18
CA THR A 620 -7.19 -40.27 15.47
C THR A 620 -8.15 -40.08 16.63
N PRO A 621 -8.15 -40.96 17.62
CA PRO A 621 -9.02 -40.85 18.78
C PRO A 621 -8.72 -39.60 19.60
N LEU A 622 -9.77 -38.89 20.03
CA LEU A 622 -9.65 -37.73 20.91
C LEU A 622 -9.14 -38.15 22.30
N PRO A 623 -8.34 -37.33 22.98
CA PRO A 623 -7.84 -37.59 24.32
C PRO A 623 -8.98 -37.75 25.33
N THR A 624 -8.75 -38.63 26.32
CA THR A 624 -9.75 -38.97 27.34
C THR A 624 -9.63 -38.13 28.60
N SER A 625 -8.48 -37.49 28.84
CA SER A 625 -8.24 -36.54 29.96
C SER A 625 -7.20 -35.50 29.55
N ILE A 626 -7.12 -34.37 30.30
CA ILE A 626 -6.11 -33.33 30.12
C ILE A 626 -4.71 -33.88 30.36
N GLU A 627 -4.54 -34.81 31.35
CA GLU A 627 -3.26 -35.46 31.63
C GLU A 627 -2.78 -36.32 30.45
N THR A 628 -3.70 -36.98 29.74
CA THR A 628 -3.38 -37.79 28.57
C THR A 628 -2.97 -36.86 27.41
N MET A 629 -3.67 -35.76 27.24
CA MET A 629 -3.35 -34.72 26.24
C MET A 629 -1.99 -34.07 26.54
N ALA A 630 -1.75 -33.67 27.79
CA ALA A 630 -0.50 -33.08 28.25
C ALA A 630 0.69 -34.04 28.07
N ALA A 631 0.49 -35.35 28.34
CA ALA A 631 1.51 -36.35 28.11
C ALA A 631 1.89 -36.52 26.62
N ASP A 632 0.89 -36.49 25.73
CA ASP A 632 1.09 -36.55 24.29
C ASP A 632 1.82 -35.30 23.78
N TYR A 633 1.41 -34.11 24.23
CA TYR A 633 2.08 -32.86 23.86
C TYR A 633 3.50 -32.78 24.40
N LEU A 634 3.75 -33.31 25.59
CA LEU A 634 5.10 -33.36 26.13
C LEU A 634 6.02 -34.25 25.27
N GLU A 635 5.54 -35.42 24.81
CA GLU A 635 6.30 -36.26 23.89
C GLU A 635 6.58 -35.53 22.57
N GLN A 636 5.64 -34.76 22.07
CA GLN A 636 5.82 -33.96 20.85
C GLN A 636 6.83 -32.83 21.07
N ILE A 637 6.77 -32.08 22.19
CA ILE A 637 7.77 -31.06 22.55
C ILE A 637 9.17 -31.66 22.50
N LEU A 638 9.33 -32.84 23.10
CA LEU A 638 10.62 -33.52 23.18
C LEU A 638 11.14 -34.06 21.84
N THR A 639 10.32 -34.14 20.79
CA THR A 639 10.80 -34.46 19.43
C THR A 639 11.52 -33.28 18.76
N VAL A 640 11.25 -32.03 19.19
CA VAL A 640 11.83 -30.80 18.62
C VAL A 640 12.84 -30.17 19.58
N GLN A 641 12.61 -30.31 20.89
CA GLN A 641 13.46 -29.76 21.96
C GLN A 641 13.76 -30.88 22.96
N ASP A 642 14.89 -31.54 22.77
CA ASP A 642 15.32 -32.72 23.54
C ASP A 642 15.98 -32.36 24.89
N ASP A 643 16.47 -31.11 25.03
CA ASP A 643 17.06 -30.58 26.25
C ASP A 643 16.74 -29.08 26.47
N GLY A 644 17.13 -28.56 27.65
CA GLY A 644 17.02 -27.13 27.98
C GLY A 644 15.69 -26.75 28.60
N PRO A 645 15.53 -25.45 28.97
CA PRO A 645 14.38 -24.96 29.68
C PRO A 645 13.15 -24.83 28.74
N ILE A 646 11.99 -25.27 29.21
CA ILE A 646 10.72 -25.22 28.45
C ILE A 646 9.96 -23.93 28.77
N LEU A 647 9.46 -23.25 27.71
CA LEU A 647 8.62 -22.05 27.82
C LEU A 647 7.22 -22.38 27.30
N LEU A 648 6.19 -22.15 28.10
CA LEU A 648 4.81 -22.51 27.79
C LEU A 648 3.90 -21.28 27.78
N LEU A 649 3.00 -21.22 26.81
CA LEU A 649 1.90 -20.26 26.73
C LEU A 649 0.61 -21.00 26.42
N GLY A 650 -0.48 -20.71 27.12
CA GLY A 650 -1.78 -21.28 26.82
C GLY A 650 -2.92 -20.29 27.00
N TRP A 651 -3.87 -20.26 26.06
CA TRP A 651 -5.05 -19.40 26.13
C TRP A 651 -6.30 -20.22 26.44
N SER A 652 -7.13 -19.74 27.37
CA SER A 652 -8.41 -20.36 27.73
C SER A 652 -8.21 -21.83 28.14
N PHE A 653 -8.80 -22.81 27.41
CA PHE A 653 -8.56 -24.24 27.56
C PHE A 653 -7.07 -24.62 27.50
N GLY A 654 -6.34 -23.98 26.59
CA GLY A 654 -4.90 -24.20 26.43
C GLY A 654 -4.08 -23.86 27.68
N GLY A 655 -4.54 -22.95 28.53
CA GLY A 655 -3.89 -22.66 29.81
C GLY A 655 -4.02 -23.82 30.83
N LEU A 656 -5.14 -24.54 30.86
CA LEU A 656 -5.30 -25.77 31.65
C LEU A 656 -4.31 -26.84 31.20
N VAL A 657 -4.19 -27.02 29.89
CA VAL A 657 -3.28 -28.00 29.28
C VAL A 657 -1.83 -27.60 29.50
N ALA A 658 -1.46 -26.32 29.33
CA ALA A 658 -0.11 -25.79 29.56
C ALA A 658 0.32 -26.02 31.02
N HIS A 659 -0.58 -25.76 32.00
CA HIS A 659 -0.33 -26.07 33.40
C HIS A 659 -0.14 -27.58 33.64
N ALA A 660 -0.92 -28.43 33.00
CA ALA A 660 -0.77 -29.88 33.11
C ALA A 660 0.56 -30.37 32.47
N ILE A 661 1.01 -29.75 31.37
CA ILE A 661 2.34 -30.00 30.79
C ILE A 661 3.42 -29.58 31.78
N ALA A 662 3.31 -28.39 32.39
CA ALA A 662 4.27 -27.90 33.39
C ALA A 662 4.41 -28.85 34.57
N THR A 663 3.30 -29.32 35.14
CA THR A 663 3.31 -30.31 36.26
C THR A 663 3.88 -31.66 35.80
N ALA A 664 3.66 -32.07 34.55
CA ALA A 664 4.25 -33.31 34.03
C ALA A 664 5.77 -33.18 33.81
N LEU A 665 6.27 -32.01 33.40
CA LEU A 665 7.70 -31.67 33.28
C LEU A 665 8.37 -31.70 34.67
N GLU A 666 7.81 -31.03 35.67
CA GLU A 666 8.34 -31.06 37.03
C GLU A 666 8.50 -32.50 37.57
N ARG A 667 7.51 -33.36 37.34
CA ARG A 667 7.58 -34.78 37.78
C ARG A 667 8.68 -35.57 37.08
N ARG A 668 9.09 -35.16 35.86
CA ARG A 668 10.21 -35.74 35.11
C ARG A 668 11.54 -35.08 35.47
N GLY A 669 11.55 -34.04 36.34
CA GLY A 669 12.75 -33.30 36.70
C GLY A 669 13.27 -32.39 35.58
N LEU A 670 12.39 -32.01 34.63
CA LEU A 670 12.69 -31.08 33.53
C LEU A 670 12.34 -29.67 33.95
N GLU A 671 13.15 -28.70 33.52
CA GLU A 671 13.00 -27.31 33.92
C GLU A 671 11.89 -26.62 33.07
N VAL A 672 10.89 -26.03 33.77
CA VAL A 672 9.94 -25.11 33.21
C VAL A 672 10.41 -23.70 33.56
N ALA A 673 11.04 -23.01 32.61
CA ALA A 673 11.57 -21.68 32.83
C ALA A 673 10.50 -20.57 32.73
N PHE A 674 9.37 -20.87 32.06
CA PHE A 674 8.31 -19.90 31.88
C PHE A 674 6.96 -20.59 31.65
N LEU A 675 5.95 -20.19 32.38
CA LEU A 675 4.57 -20.59 32.16
C LEU A 675 3.68 -19.33 32.14
N ALA A 676 3.05 -19.07 30.99
CA ALA A 676 2.07 -18.00 30.86
C ALA A 676 0.70 -18.56 30.53
N MET A 677 -0.34 -17.99 31.15
CA MET A 677 -1.73 -18.38 30.95
C MET A 677 -2.55 -17.13 30.58
N MET A 678 -3.23 -17.20 29.45
CA MET A 678 -4.11 -16.13 28.98
C MET A 678 -5.55 -16.49 29.33
N ASP A 679 -6.09 -15.78 30.29
CA ASP A 679 -7.48 -15.90 30.78
C ASP A 679 -8.01 -17.34 30.87
N SER A 680 -7.30 -18.15 31.63
CA SER A 680 -7.59 -19.56 31.85
C SER A 680 -8.12 -19.77 33.27
N VAL A 681 -9.17 -20.59 33.44
CA VAL A 681 -9.82 -20.82 34.71
C VAL A 681 -9.83 -22.32 35.06
N PRO A 682 -9.30 -22.75 36.23
CA PRO A 682 -9.41 -24.13 36.66
C PRO A 682 -10.85 -24.45 37.12
N GLY A 683 -11.30 -25.68 36.88
CA GLY A 683 -12.62 -26.10 37.30
C GLY A 683 -13.78 -25.43 36.56
N ALA A 684 -13.61 -25.19 35.23
CA ALA A 684 -14.69 -24.62 34.41
C ALA A 684 -16.03 -25.38 34.50
N GLY A 685 -16.03 -26.61 35.09
CA GLY A 685 -17.24 -27.29 35.49
C GLY A 685 -18.10 -26.53 36.50
N ASP A 686 -17.49 -25.78 37.44
CA ASP A 686 -18.23 -24.98 38.43
C ASP A 686 -18.87 -23.71 37.83
N LEU A 687 -18.29 -23.14 36.76
CA LEU A 687 -18.89 -22.04 35.99
C LEU A 687 -20.05 -22.50 35.11
N LEU A 688 -20.10 -23.81 34.79
CA LEU A 688 -21.21 -24.48 34.10
C LEU A 688 -22.24 -25.08 35.03
N ILE A 689 -21.97 -25.20 36.36
CA ILE A 689 -22.92 -25.64 37.40
C ILE A 689 -23.97 -24.56 37.58
N GLY A 690 -25.02 -24.62 36.81
CA GLY A 690 -26.14 -23.67 36.80
C GLY A 690 -26.55 -23.20 35.41
N ARG A 691 -25.72 -23.48 34.40
CA ARG A 691 -26.12 -23.37 33.00
C ARG A 691 -26.21 -24.77 32.40
N ALA A 692 -27.27 -25.05 31.64
CA ALA A 692 -27.36 -26.29 30.87
C ALA A 692 -26.12 -26.41 29.98
N ALA A 693 -25.52 -27.60 29.89
CA ALA A 693 -24.42 -27.83 28.93
C ALA A 693 -24.86 -27.32 27.56
N PRO A 694 -23.99 -26.58 26.85
CA PRO A 694 -24.36 -26.01 25.57
C PRO A 694 -24.81 -27.11 24.63
N SER A 695 -25.94 -26.92 23.94
CA SER A 695 -26.44 -27.86 22.95
C SER A 695 -25.49 -27.87 21.76
N ASP A 696 -25.60 -28.93 20.91
CA ASP A 696 -24.84 -29.02 19.65
C ASP A 696 -25.04 -27.80 18.75
N ASP A 697 -26.22 -27.18 18.82
CA ASP A 697 -26.54 -25.97 18.07
C ASP A 697 -25.88 -24.72 18.68
N ASP A 698 -25.80 -24.64 20.01
CA ASP A 698 -25.07 -23.55 20.68
C ASP A 698 -23.55 -23.61 20.39
N ILE A 699 -22.98 -24.81 20.45
CA ILE A 699 -21.57 -25.04 20.08
C ILE A 699 -21.33 -24.67 18.63
N ARG A 700 -22.22 -25.11 17.71
CA ARG A 700 -22.13 -24.77 16.30
C ARG A 700 -22.22 -23.27 16.06
N GLN A 701 -23.13 -22.59 16.75
CA GLN A 701 -23.30 -21.15 16.64
C GLN A 701 -22.09 -20.39 17.20
N SER A 702 -21.52 -20.83 18.33
CA SER A 702 -20.35 -20.20 18.95
C SER A 702 -19.10 -20.36 18.07
N ILE A 703 -18.80 -21.58 17.58
CA ILE A 703 -17.67 -21.82 16.66
C ILE A 703 -17.87 -21.03 15.37
N ARG A 704 -19.09 -21.02 14.81
CA ARG A 704 -19.42 -20.29 13.62
C ARG A 704 -19.24 -18.79 13.82
N ALA A 705 -19.74 -18.21 14.92
CA ALA A 705 -19.60 -16.80 15.21
C ALA A 705 -18.13 -16.40 15.42
N TRP A 706 -17.36 -17.22 16.15
CA TRP A 706 -15.93 -17.04 16.33
C TRP A 706 -15.17 -17.12 14.99
N ALA A 707 -15.46 -18.14 14.19
CA ALA A 707 -14.83 -18.32 12.88
C ALA A 707 -15.25 -17.22 11.90
N GLN A 708 -16.53 -16.82 11.88
CA GLN A 708 -17.02 -15.72 11.04
C GLN A 708 -16.39 -14.38 11.39
N SER A 709 -16.16 -14.11 12.69
CA SER A 709 -15.52 -12.86 13.12
C SER A 709 -14.06 -12.74 12.66
N ARG A 710 -13.41 -13.86 12.32
CA ARG A 710 -11.99 -13.94 11.91
C ARG A 710 -11.79 -14.28 10.45
N TYR A 711 -12.68 -15.11 9.91
CA TYR A 711 -12.53 -15.70 8.57
C TYR A 711 -13.69 -15.36 7.62
N GLY A 712 -14.65 -14.53 8.08
CA GLY A 712 -15.79 -14.09 7.25
C GLY A 712 -16.68 -15.25 6.79
N GLU A 713 -17.29 -15.11 5.60
CA GLU A 713 -18.21 -16.09 5.04
C GLU A 713 -17.55 -17.42 4.58
N ILE A 714 -16.22 -17.50 4.58
CA ILE A 714 -15.46 -18.72 4.25
C ILE A 714 -15.87 -19.91 5.13
N VAL A 715 -16.31 -19.62 6.35
CA VAL A 715 -16.80 -20.62 7.32
C VAL A 715 -17.94 -21.48 6.76
N ASP A 716 -18.68 -20.97 5.80
CA ASP A 716 -19.85 -21.65 5.22
C ASP A 716 -19.52 -22.43 3.94
N SER A 717 -18.26 -22.42 3.49
CA SER A 717 -17.83 -23.19 2.31
C SER A 717 -17.92 -24.71 2.58
N PRO A 718 -18.48 -25.49 1.63
CA PRO A 718 -18.55 -26.95 1.73
C PRO A 718 -17.18 -27.63 1.90
N ASP A 719 -16.11 -27.00 1.40
CA ASP A 719 -14.75 -27.57 1.43
C ASP A 719 -14.16 -27.59 2.84
N TYR A 720 -14.62 -26.68 3.74
CA TYR A 720 -14.21 -26.64 5.14
C TYR A 720 -15.16 -27.41 6.07
N ALA A 721 -16.26 -27.95 5.57
CA ALA A 721 -17.21 -28.68 6.40
C ALA A 721 -16.55 -29.81 7.23
N PRO A 722 -15.62 -30.62 6.69
CA PRO A 722 -14.95 -31.67 7.47
C PRO A 722 -14.07 -31.09 8.61
N VAL A 723 -13.39 -29.96 8.35
CA VAL A 723 -12.53 -29.31 9.35
C VAL A 723 -13.37 -28.75 10.49
N TRP A 724 -14.47 -28.09 10.16
CA TRP A 724 -15.40 -27.54 11.16
C TRP A 724 -16.12 -28.63 11.95
N ASP A 725 -16.39 -29.80 11.29
CA ASP A 725 -16.94 -30.95 11.96
C ASP A 725 -15.94 -31.55 12.96
N ALA A 726 -14.67 -31.66 12.58
CA ALA A 726 -13.58 -32.07 13.47
C ALA A 726 -13.37 -31.07 14.60
N ALA A 727 -13.27 -29.76 14.30
CA ALA A 727 -13.13 -28.71 15.31
C ALA A 727 -14.29 -28.72 16.34
N ARG A 728 -15.51 -28.96 15.90
CA ARG A 728 -16.68 -29.14 16.81
C ARG A 728 -16.53 -30.35 17.71
N ALA A 729 -16.09 -31.48 17.16
CA ALA A 729 -15.88 -32.67 17.96
C ALA A 729 -14.78 -32.47 19.00
N ILE A 730 -13.70 -31.80 18.60
CA ILE A 730 -12.58 -31.42 19.48
C ILE A 730 -13.08 -30.46 20.56
N TYR A 731 -13.77 -29.36 20.18
CA TYR A 731 -14.27 -28.35 21.13
C TYR A 731 -15.20 -28.96 22.15
N ARG A 732 -16.12 -29.85 21.76
CA ARG A 732 -16.99 -30.59 22.68
C ARG A 732 -16.19 -31.47 23.64
N ASN A 733 -15.14 -32.12 23.12
CA ASN A 733 -14.28 -32.95 23.97
C ASN A 733 -13.51 -32.07 24.97
N ASP A 734 -12.99 -30.90 24.51
CA ASP A 734 -12.26 -29.94 25.35
C ASP A 734 -13.13 -29.40 26.48
N LEU A 735 -14.40 -29.05 26.22
CA LEU A 735 -15.36 -28.65 27.27
C LEU A 735 -15.58 -29.76 28.30
N ARG A 736 -15.72 -31.02 27.84
CA ARG A 736 -15.87 -32.16 28.75
C ARG A 736 -14.60 -32.36 29.60
N LEU A 737 -13.42 -32.29 28.95
CA LEU A 737 -12.15 -32.47 29.65
C LEU A 737 -11.91 -31.36 30.68
N ALA A 738 -12.25 -30.11 30.34
CA ALA A 738 -12.14 -29.00 31.28
C ALA A 738 -13.05 -29.13 32.48
N ALA A 739 -14.28 -29.67 32.26
CA ALA A 739 -15.25 -29.90 33.35
C ALA A 739 -14.83 -31.04 34.30
N ASP A 740 -14.18 -32.07 33.75
CA ASP A 740 -13.75 -33.24 34.52
C ASP A 740 -12.37 -33.05 35.19
N HIS A 741 -11.60 -32.01 34.80
CA HIS A 741 -10.22 -31.81 35.22
C HIS A 741 -10.09 -31.13 36.59
N VAL A 742 -9.28 -31.76 37.46
CA VAL A 742 -8.80 -31.13 38.70
C VAL A 742 -7.28 -30.93 38.56
N PRO A 743 -6.79 -29.67 38.44
CA PRO A 743 -5.37 -29.42 38.27
C PRO A 743 -4.53 -29.98 39.44
N GLN A 744 -3.35 -30.45 39.16
CA GLN A 744 -2.35 -30.82 40.13
C GLN A 744 -1.60 -29.59 40.64
N ILE A 745 -0.87 -29.71 41.74
CA ILE A 745 -0.09 -28.58 42.28
C ILE A 745 1.17 -28.42 41.43
N TYR A 746 1.36 -27.21 40.87
CA TYR A 746 2.56 -26.74 40.24
C TYR A 746 3.39 -25.89 41.21
N HIS A 747 4.70 -26.09 41.29
CA HIS A 747 5.57 -25.41 42.28
C HIS A 747 6.32 -24.19 41.70
N GLY A 748 6.29 -23.96 40.39
CA GLY A 748 6.89 -22.81 39.74
C GLY A 748 5.97 -21.59 39.70
N ASP A 749 6.52 -20.49 39.20
CA ASP A 749 5.84 -19.20 39.00
C ASP A 749 4.98 -19.20 37.73
N VAL A 750 3.93 -18.40 37.73
CA VAL A 750 3.00 -18.23 36.60
C VAL A 750 2.83 -16.76 36.24
N VAL A 751 2.92 -16.46 34.96
CA VAL A 751 2.47 -15.18 34.42
C VAL A 751 1.03 -15.31 33.95
N PHE A 752 0.15 -14.54 34.56
CA PHE A 752 -1.27 -14.56 34.23
C PHE A 752 -1.67 -13.30 33.45
N LEU A 753 -2.21 -13.48 32.21
CA LEU A 753 -2.63 -12.42 31.32
C LEU A 753 -4.15 -12.29 31.38
N ARG A 754 -4.64 -11.20 31.95
CA ARG A 754 -6.05 -10.99 32.26
C ARG A 754 -6.68 -9.97 31.30
N PRO A 755 -7.77 -10.31 30.59
CA PRO A 755 -8.52 -9.33 29.82
C PRO A 755 -9.26 -8.37 30.77
N THR A 756 -9.29 -7.08 30.44
CA THR A 756 -9.90 -6.04 31.25
C THR A 756 -11.29 -5.62 30.78
N VAL A 757 -11.73 -6.10 29.63
CA VAL A 757 -13.04 -5.79 29.04
C VAL A 757 -13.90 -7.04 29.00
N THR A 758 -15.16 -6.94 29.38
CA THR A 758 -16.14 -8.04 29.25
C THR A 758 -16.83 -7.98 27.90
N ASP A 759 -17.51 -9.05 27.49
CA ASP A 759 -18.19 -9.14 26.18
C ASP A 759 -19.29 -8.08 25.99
N ASP A 760 -19.81 -7.49 27.07
CA ASP A 760 -20.74 -6.35 27.00
C ASP A 760 -20.04 -4.97 26.97
N GLY A 761 -18.71 -4.95 26.92
CA GLY A 761 -17.91 -3.72 26.87
C GLY A 761 -17.70 -3.03 28.24
N SER A 762 -18.13 -3.64 29.34
CA SER A 762 -17.85 -3.15 30.70
C SER A 762 -16.46 -3.58 31.17
N MET A 763 -15.90 -2.91 32.20
CA MET A 763 -14.63 -3.35 32.80
C MET A 763 -14.85 -4.60 33.66
N SER A 764 -14.02 -5.61 33.43
CA SER A 764 -14.05 -6.85 34.23
C SER A 764 -13.59 -6.58 35.66
N SER A 765 -14.36 -7.02 36.62
CA SER A 765 -14.07 -6.91 38.08
C SER A 765 -13.62 -8.22 38.73
N GLU A 766 -13.75 -9.34 38.03
CA GLU A 766 -13.41 -10.66 38.59
C GLU A 766 -12.03 -11.12 38.16
N SER A 767 -11.23 -11.61 39.08
CA SER A 767 -9.88 -12.10 38.84
C SER A 767 -9.89 -13.61 38.65
N SER A 768 -9.80 -14.10 37.42
CA SER A 768 -9.61 -15.53 37.14
C SER A 768 -8.27 -16.05 37.67
N ALA A 769 -7.29 -15.18 37.89
CA ALA A 769 -5.99 -15.54 38.47
C ALA A 769 -6.11 -16.05 39.91
N GLU A 770 -7.04 -15.52 40.73
CA GLU A 770 -7.22 -15.92 42.12
C GLU A 770 -7.62 -17.40 42.27
N THR A 771 -8.28 -17.96 41.29
CA THR A 771 -8.72 -19.35 41.29
C THR A 771 -7.55 -20.35 41.21
N TRP A 772 -6.38 -19.88 40.70
CA TRP A 772 -5.18 -20.72 40.55
C TRP A 772 -4.35 -20.85 41.82
N HIS A 773 -4.56 -20.03 42.86
CA HIS A 773 -3.77 -20.12 44.11
C HIS A 773 -3.92 -21.48 44.81
N ALA A 774 -4.96 -22.24 44.52
CA ALA A 774 -5.12 -23.59 45.06
C ALA A 774 -4.21 -24.63 44.34
N TYR A 775 -3.68 -24.29 43.16
CA TYR A 775 -2.98 -25.20 42.26
C TYR A 775 -1.57 -24.74 41.88
N VAL A 776 -1.17 -23.55 42.34
CA VAL A 776 0.16 -22.97 42.13
C VAL A 776 0.73 -22.54 43.46
N THR A 777 1.93 -23.03 43.81
CA THR A 777 2.61 -22.64 45.08
C THR A 777 3.68 -21.57 44.86
N GLY A 778 4.10 -21.34 43.59
CA GLY A 778 4.92 -20.20 43.21
C GLY A 778 4.11 -18.90 43.13
N ASP A 779 4.77 -17.83 42.70
CA ASP A 779 4.14 -16.54 42.53
C ASP A 779 3.24 -16.53 41.28
N ILE A 780 2.06 -15.94 41.37
CA ILE A 780 1.19 -15.66 40.23
C ILE A 780 1.26 -14.15 39.95
N VAL A 781 1.95 -13.79 38.87
CA VAL A 781 2.09 -12.39 38.46
C VAL A 781 1.03 -12.08 37.41
N THR A 782 0.08 -11.24 37.77
CA THR A 782 -1.03 -10.87 36.88
C THR A 782 -0.71 -9.59 36.11
N HIS A 783 -0.90 -9.62 34.77
CA HIS A 783 -0.84 -8.47 33.90
C HIS A 783 -2.18 -8.26 33.23
N ASP A 784 -2.62 -7.01 33.19
CA ASP A 784 -3.86 -6.60 32.55
C ASP A 784 -3.60 -6.39 31.04
N VAL A 785 -4.49 -6.92 30.20
CA VAL A 785 -4.49 -6.76 28.75
C VAL A 785 -5.80 -6.11 28.34
N HIS A 786 -5.73 -5.02 27.59
CA HIS A 786 -6.93 -4.30 27.17
C HIS A 786 -7.64 -5.00 26.02
N SER A 787 -8.42 -6.02 26.33
CA SER A 787 -9.18 -6.85 25.37
C SER A 787 -10.35 -7.53 26.06
N THR A 788 -11.25 -8.12 25.27
CA THR A 788 -12.17 -9.17 25.75
C THR A 788 -11.45 -10.52 25.77
N HIS A 789 -12.07 -11.54 26.40
CA HIS A 789 -11.58 -12.92 26.32
C HIS A 789 -11.42 -13.38 24.88
N ALA A 790 -12.42 -13.09 24.06
CA ALA A 790 -12.47 -13.54 22.66
C ALA A 790 -11.50 -12.80 21.74
N ASP A 791 -11.00 -11.62 22.11
CA ASP A 791 -10.16 -10.78 21.25
C ASP A 791 -8.68 -10.73 21.66
N MET A 792 -8.24 -11.60 22.57
CA MET A 792 -6.84 -11.65 23.02
C MET A 792 -5.85 -12.03 21.89
N ASP A 793 -6.33 -12.60 20.80
CA ASP A 793 -5.55 -12.95 19.61
C ASP A 793 -5.51 -11.82 18.54
N GLN A 794 -6.16 -10.69 18.80
CA GLN A 794 -6.11 -9.54 17.89
C GLN A 794 -4.74 -8.85 17.92
N PRO A 795 -4.35 -8.12 16.87
CA PRO A 795 -3.00 -7.55 16.75
C PRO A 795 -2.55 -6.69 17.93
N ARG A 796 -3.42 -5.82 18.45
CA ARG A 796 -3.09 -4.95 19.61
C ARG A 796 -2.89 -5.72 20.91
N PRO A 797 -3.83 -6.58 21.35
CA PRO A 797 -3.62 -7.44 22.52
C PRO A 797 -2.40 -8.34 22.38
N LEU A 798 -2.15 -8.96 21.20
CA LEU A 798 -0.97 -9.80 20.98
C LEU A 798 0.35 -9.04 21.07
N ALA A 799 0.41 -7.81 20.61
CA ALA A 799 1.58 -6.95 20.77
C ALA A 799 1.86 -6.64 22.26
N GLU A 800 0.82 -6.38 23.04
CA GLU A 800 0.93 -6.17 24.49
C GLU A 800 1.36 -7.44 25.23
N ILE A 801 0.75 -8.57 24.89
CA ILE A 801 1.08 -9.90 25.41
C ILE A 801 2.55 -10.24 25.11
N ALA A 802 2.98 -10.06 23.88
CA ALA A 802 4.37 -10.33 23.47
C ALA A 802 5.37 -9.49 24.27
N ARG A 803 5.11 -8.20 24.47
CA ARG A 803 5.95 -7.31 25.28
C ARG A 803 6.03 -7.75 26.74
N ILE A 804 4.92 -8.23 27.33
CA ILE A 804 4.92 -8.78 28.69
C ILE A 804 5.78 -10.06 28.74
N ILE A 805 5.62 -10.95 27.76
CA ILE A 805 6.40 -12.18 27.65
C ILE A 805 7.90 -11.88 27.52
N ASP A 806 8.27 -10.97 26.62
CA ASP A 806 9.66 -10.60 26.38
C ASP A 806 10.32 -9.99 27.64
N HIS A 807 9.59 -9.09 28.32
CA HIS A 807 10.05 -8.51 29.58
C HIS A 807 10.24 -9.55 30.68
N ALA A 808 9.27 -10.46 30.84
CA ALA A 808 9.35 -11.53 31.84
C ALA A 808 10.50 -12.51 31.56
N LEU A 809 10.83 -12.75 30.30
CA LEU A 809 11.96 -13.60 29.91
C LEU A 809 13.32 -12.89 29.98
N ALA A 810 13.35 -11.54 29.95
CA ALA A 810 14.57 -10.74 30.04
C ALA A 810 15.06 -10.48 31.47
N GLU A 811 14.20 -10.66 32.49
CA GLU A 811 14.60 -10.45 33.89
C GLU A 811 15.42 -11.63 34.44
N PRO A 812 16.75 -11.48 34.66
CA PRO A 812 17.58 -12.55 35.22
C PRO A 812 17.38 -12.58 36.74
N GLY A 813 16.57 -13.50 37.25
CA GLY A 813 16.55 -13.66 38.70
C GLY A 813 15.39 -14.43 39.40
N ARG A 814 14.33 -14.82 38.69
CA ARG A 814 13.33 -15.72 39.25
C ARG A 814 13.71 -17.19 38.98
N ARG A 815 14.70 -17.68 39.74
CA ARG A 815 15.04 -19.10 39.74
C ARG A 815 13.97 -19.83 40.55
N THR A 816 13.35 -20.84 39.93
CA THR A 816 12.65 -21.89 40.67
C THR A 816 13.56 -22.39 41.81
N ARG A 817 13.08 -22.24 43.06
CA ARG A 817 13.76 -22.87 44.23
C ARG A 817 13.74 -24.36 44.01
N GLN A 818 14.89 -24.98 43.82
CA GLN A 818 15.01 -26.43 43.99
C GLN A 818 14.60 -26.79 45.43
N PRO A 819 13.76 -27.81 45.67
CA PRO A 819 13.53 -28.31 46.98
C PRO A 819 14.87 -28.81 47.55
N GLU A 820 15.34 -28.20 48.64
CA GLU A 820 16.40 -28.81 49.45
C GLU A 820 15.91 -30.13 49.98
N GLY A 821 16.65 -31.20 49.72
CA GLY A 821 16.46 -32.62 49.90
C GLY A 821 16.06 -33.16 51.25
#